data_cff0de50102ada65fc9d9643395acb68
#
_entry.id   cff0de50102ada65fc9d9643395acb68
#
_cell.length_a   1.000
_cell.length_b   1.000
_cell.length_c   1.000
_cell.angle_alpha   90.00
_cell.angle_beta   90.00
_cell.angle_gamma   90.00
#
_symmetry.space_group_name_H-M   'P 1'
#
loop_
_entity.id
_entity.type
_entity.pdbx_description
1 polymer ?
#
loop_
_entity_poly.entity_id
_entity_poly.type
_entity_poly.pdbx_seq_one_letter_code
_entity_poly.pdbx_strand_id
1 'polypeptide(L)'
;MFAELLCGAAALVLYVNTLGADFCYDDSRAIKTNQDLLPETPWTNIFYDDFWGTLLTHSGSHKSYRPLCTLSFRLNYAVGGLEPWGYHAVNVALHGAVTVLFTSLARLLLGGGPWSLLAGLLFASHPVHTEAVAGVVGRADEGAALFFLLSLLCYVRHCGLRGRAGPWRLAAWLLSSLACAACSMLWKELGVTVLAVAALYDVCVFHRLKLRQTILLLYKRRNQQLRLNVLLLAVWGVVLLACRFSWMGNKPPNFSNSDNPAADSPSLLARTLTFFHLPAVNFWLLLCPDTLSFDWSMDALPLIRSLADWRNVHTVLFYLGLLLLGWFGLWMHSAARTKETNGKSHHHINGRNGNSNGHSYHEHTNNSHTDTNTILTQNGTSSLSERRTSLPTTDNVVAFSLGLLAVPFLPATNLFFYVGFVIAERVLYIPSMGFCLLVAVGLRSLCVRRRSCRRLVLLCSGALLLLFGMKTVVRNQDWHNEEMLYKSGIYVNPAKAWGNLGNVLKSQGKMDGAEQAYRNALYYRSNMADMLYNLGLLLQESNKFSEALRYYKLAIGSRPTLASAYLNTGIILMNQGRLDEAKRTFLTCADIPDENLKDPHAHKSSVTSCLYNLGKLLHEQGQQEVWHRTGPDCTGPPSAPNMLCVSTESHN
;
A
#
# COMPACT_ATOMS: atom_id res chain seq x y z
N MET A 1 -4.11 23.54 16.73
CA MET A 1 -3.37 24.22 15.63
C MET A 1 -1.85 24.15 15.82
N PHE A 2 -1.29 24.56 16.98
CA PHE A 2 0.18 24.51 17.17
C PHE A 2 0.79 23.11 17.00
N ALA A 3 0.20 22.08 17.61
CA ALA A 3 0.69 20.70 17.50
C ALA A 3 0.66 20.17 16.06
N GLU A 4 -0.39 20.46 15.31
CA GLU A 4 -0.54 20.04 13.92
C GLU A 4 0.53 20.70 13.03
N LEU A 5 0.74 22.00 13.18
CA LEU A 5 1.75 22.72 12.42
C LEU A 5 3.16 22.26 12.78
N LEU A 6 3.43 22.00 14.07
CA LEU A 6 4.73 21.49 14.52
C LEU A 6 5.02 20.09 13.95
N CYS A 7 4.02 19.19 13.95
CA CYS A 7 4.18 17.85 13.37
C CYS A 7 4.36 17.91 11.84
N GLY A 8 3.60 18.77 11.15
CA GLY A 8 3.78 19.01 9.72
C GLY A 8 5.16 19.56 9.37
N ALA A 9 5.64 20.55 10.14
CA ALA A 9 6.98 21.11 9.97
C ALA A 9 8.07 20.05 10.23
N ALA A 10 7.91 19.21 11.26
CA ALA A 10 8.82 18.10 11.53
C ALA A 10 8.86 17.10 10.35
N ALA A 11 7.71 16.77 9.78
CA ALA A 11 7.64 15.91 8.58
C ALA A 11 8.40 16.52 7.40
N LEU A 12 8.20 17.80 7.11
CA LEU A 12 8.93 18.50 6.04
C LEU A 12 10.45 18.49 6.26
N VAL A 13 10.89 18.82 7.49
CA VAL A 13 12.33 18.88 7.83
C VAL A 13 13.00 17.51 7.72
N LEU A 14 12.33 16.43 8.18
CA LEU A 14 12.90 15.08 8.14
C LEU A 14 13.10 14.54 6.72
N TYR A 15 12.34 15.04 5.74
CA TYR A 15 12.41 14.59 4.36
C TYR A 15 13.02 15.62 3.40
N VAL A 16 13.52 16.76 3.88
CA VAL A 16 14.14 17.78 3.01
C VAL A 16 15.33 17.25 2.23
N ASN A 17 16.05 16.25 2.76
CA ASN A 17 17.19 15.62 2.11
C ASN A 17 16.81 14.72 0.92
N THR A 18 15.54 14.43 0.68
CA THR A 18 15.06 13.71 -0.51
C THR A 18 14.90 14.62 -1.73
N LEU A 19 14.87 15.94 -1.54
CA LEU A 19 14.63 16.89 -2.64
C LEU A 19 15.72 16.85 -3.72
N GLY A 20 16.94 16.45 -3.38
CA GLY A 20 18.05 16.28 -4.33
C GLY A 20 18.21 14.86 -4.86
N ALA A 21 17.27 13.95 -4.58
CA ALA A 21 17.33 12.58 -5.05
C ALA A 21 16.90 12.44 -6.52
N ASP A 22 17.40 11.40 -7.20
CA ASP A 22 17.00 11.03 -8.55
C ASP A 22 15.76 10.11 -8.54
N PHE A 23 15.19 9.85 -9.69
CA PHE A 23 14.19 8.80 -9.87
C PHE A 23 14.82 7.42 -9.65
N CYS A 24 14.19 6.61 -8.82
CA CYS A 24 14.71 5.30 -8.44
C CYS A 24 13.69 4.19 -8.67
N TYR A 25 14.17 3.01 -9.08
CA TYR A 25 13.42 1.76 -9.14
C TYR A 25 12.12 1.87 -9.97
N ASP A 26 10.96 1.79 -9.33
CA ASP A 26 9.64 1.86 -9.96
C ASP A 26 9.38 3.18 -10.72
N ASP A 27 10.05 4.28 -10.34
CA ASP A 27 9.89 5.60 -10.94
C ASP A 27 10.29 5.61 -12.42
N SER A 28 11.25 4.76 -12.80
CA SER A 28 11.71 4.64 -14.20
C SER A 28 10.55 4.26 -15.12
N ARG A 29 9.68 3.33 -14.70
CA ARG A 29 8.55 2.89 -15.52
C ARG A 29 7.32 3.78 -15.33
N ALA A 30 7.03 4.21 -14.11
CA ALA A 30 5.85 5.02 -13.82
C ALA A 30 5.95 6.46 -14.33
N ILE A 31 7.18 6.98 -14.50
CA ILE A 31 7.44 8.38 -14.83
C ILE A 31 8.28 8.52 -16.11
N LYS A 32 9.53 7.99 -16.13
CA LYS A 32 10.47 8.26 -17.25
C LYS A 32 9.97 7.69 -18.58
N THR A 33 9.32 6.53 -18.59
CA THR A 33 8.86 5.85 -19.82
C THR A 33 7.34 5.84 -20.00
N ASN A 34 6.59 6.47 -19.09
CA ASN A 34 5.13 6.49 -19.15
C ASN A 34 4.64 7.52 -20.17
N GLN A 35 4.01 7.04 -21.24
CA GLN A 35 3.50 7.87 -22.33
C GLN A 35 2.35 8.78 -21.90
N ASP A 36 1.58 8.42 -20.85
CA ASP A 36 0.46 9.22 -20.35
C ASP A 36 0.88 10.57 -19.77
N LEU A 37 2.16 10.74 -19.46
CA LEU A 37 2.69 12.00 -18.93
C LEU A 37 3.04 13.00 -20.02
N LEU A 38 3.21 12.54 -21.25
CA LEU A 38 3.66 13.37 -22.38
C LEU A 38 2.54 14.31 -22.86
N PRO A 39 2.89 15.53 -23.28
CA PRO A 39 1.92 16.50 -23.83
C PRO A 39 1.18 15.98 -25.07
N GLU A 40 1.86 15.20 -25.91
CA GLU A 40 1.33 14.66 -27.16
C GLU A 40 0.24 13.60 -26.92
N THR A 41 0.26 12.94 -25.76
CA THR A 41 -0.74 11.92 -25.41
C THR A 41 -2.02 12.60 -24.90
N PRO A 42 -3.20 12.24 -25.41
CA PRO A 42 -4.47 12.76 -24.88
C PRO A 42 -4.60 12.53 -23.37
N TRP A 43 -4.94 13.56 -22.60
CA TRP A 43 -5.07 13.45 -21.13
C TRP A 43 -6.14 12.43 -20.70
N THR A 44 -7.09 12.12 -21.57
CA THR A 44 -8.14 11.12 -21.34
C THR A 44 -7.61 9.71 -21.22
N ASN A 45 -6.43 9.40 -21.79
CA ASN A 45 -5.81 8.07 -21.73
C ASN A 45 -5.56 7.63 -20.28
N ILE A 46 -5.25 8.57 -19.38
CA ILE A 46 -5.09 8.32 -17.94
C ILE A 46 -6.28 7.54 -17.32
N PHE A 47 -7.48 7.65 -17.90
CA PHE A 47 -8.66 6.93 -17.42
C PHE A 47 -8.84 5.55 -18.04
N TYR A 48 -8.12 5.23 -19.10
CA TYR A 48 -8.19 3.94 -19.81
C TYR A 48 -6.95 3.09 -19.62
N ASP A 49 -5.85 3.70 -19.17
CA ASP A 49 -4.57 3.06 -18.95
C ASP A 49 -4.37 2.72 -17.46
N ASP A 50 -3.49 1.76 -17.21
CA ASP A 50 -3.05 1.46 -15.86
C ASP A 50 -1.98 2.48 -15.40
N PHE A 51 -1.58 2.39 -14.14
CA PHE A 51 -0.59 3.27 -13.53
C PHE A 51 0.77 3.33 -14.28
N TRP A 52 1.05 2.34 -15.12
CA TRP A 52 2.30 2.18 -15.87
C TRP A 52 2.18 2.62 -17.34
N GLY A 53 1.05 3.20 -17.73
CA GLY A 53 0.79 3.63 -19.11
C GLY A 53 0.45 2.48 -20.06
N THR A 54 -0.10 1.39 -19.55
CA THR A 54 -0.55 0.25 -20.36
C THR A 54 -2.08 0.19 -20.35
N LEU A 55 -2.70 0.05 -21.53
CA LEU A 55 -4.15 -0.01 -21.66
C LEU A 55 -4.74 -1.11 -20.76
N LEU A 56 -5.75 -0.78 -19.95
CA LEU A 56 -6.37 -1.69 -18.99
C LEU A 56 -6.93 -2.98 -19.62
N THR A 57 -7.35 -2.94 -20.87
CA THR A 57 -7.86 -4.13 -21.59
C THR A 57 -6.74 -5.02 -22.10
N HIS A 58 -5.50 -4.54 -22.18
CA HIS A 58 -4.36 -5.30 -22.67
C HIS A 58 -3.99 -6.45 -21.71
N SER A 59 -3.56 -7.59 -22.26
CA SER A 59 -3.21 -8.80 -21.49
C SER A 59 -2.01 -8.58 -20.56
N GLY A 60 -1.06 -7.72 -20.93
CA GLY A 60 0.12 -7.36 -20.14
C GLY A 60 -0.10 -6.25 -19.11
N SER A 61 -1.32 -5.72 -18.95
CA SER A 61 -1.62 -4.70 -17.96
C SER A 61 -1.59 -5.26 -16.54
N HIS A 62 -0.93 -4.54 -15.62
CA HIS A 62 -0.92 -4.83 -14.18
C HIS A 62 -2.25 -4.54 -13.49
N LYS A 63 -3.24 -3.96 -14.18
CA LYS A 63 -4.54 -3.58 -13.61
C LYS A 63 -4.45 -2.63 -12.42
N SER A 64 -3.34 -1.92 -12.25
CA SER A 64 -3.14 -0.90 -11.21
C SER A 64 -3.80 0.41 -11.64
N TYR A 65 -5.10 0.57 -11.41
CA TYR A 65 -5.85 1.74 -11.84
C TYR A 65 -5.73 2.87 -10.82
N ARG A 66 -4.94 3.93 -11.12
CA ARG A 66 -4.63 5.06 -10.22
C ARG A 66 -4.64 6.41 -10.96
N PRO A 67 -5.74 6.79 -11.60
CA PRO A 67 -5.78 7.95 -12.51
C PRO A 67 -5.41 9.28 -11.83
N LEU A 68 -5.76 9.50 -10.56
CA LEU A 68 -5.41 10.73 -9.86
C LEU A 68 -3.91 10.84 -9.56
N CYS A 69 -3.25 9.71 -9.31
CA CYS A 69 -1.80 9.70 -9.13
C CYS A 69 -1.08 10.00 -10.44
N THR A 70 -1.44 9.32 -11.53
CA THR A 70 -0.90 9.58 -12.88
C THR A 70 -1.15 11.01 -13.32
N LEU A 71 -2.36 11.55 -13.06
CA LEU A 71 -2.67 12.97 -13.33
C LEU A 71 -1.74 13.91 -12.55
N SER A 72 -1.41 13.60 -11.28
CA SER A 72 -0.48 14.40 -10.49
C SER A 72 0.95 14.38 -11.04
N PHE A 73 1.39 13.25 -11.60
CA PHE A 73 2.68 13.16 -12.30
C PHE A 73 2.66 13.96 -13.61
N ARG A 74 1.57 13.86 -14.38
CA ARG A 74 1.42 14.66 -15.60
C ARG A 74 1.46 16.16 -15.32
N LEU A 75 0.86 16.61 -14.20
CA LEU A 75 0.95 18.01 -13.77
C LEU A 75 2.38 18.40 -13.42
N ASN A 76 3.13 17.53 -12.69
CA ASN A 76 4.55 17.76 -12.45
C ASN A 76 5.34 17.86 -13.77
N TYR A 77 5.09 16.92 -14.70
CA TYR A 77 5.74 16.95 -16.02
C TYR A 77 5.46 18.24 -16.79
N ALA A 78 4.21 18.70 -16.78
CA ALA A 78 3.82 19.95 -17.44
C ALA A 78 4.52 21.20 -16.86
N VAL A 79 4.89 21.18 -15.57
CA VAL A 79 5.56 22.32 -14.89
C VAL A 79 7.08 22.25 -15.03
N GLY A 80 7.69 21.07 -14.86
CA GLY A 80 9.14 20.91 -14.75
C GLY A 80 9.75 19.81 -15.61
N GLY A 81 8.99 19.18 -16.52
CA GLY A 81 9.48 18.05 -17.31
C GLY A 81 9.85 16.85 -16.44
N LEU A 82 10.98 16.24 -16.72
CA LEU A 82 11.53 15.11 -15.94
C LEU A 82 12.53 15.53 -14.85
N GLU A 83 12.42 16.77 -14.33
CA GLU A 83 13.26 17.20 -13.21
C GLU A 83 12.78 16.58 -11.89
N PRO A 84 13.57 15.70 -11.22
CA PRO A 84 13.12 14.92 -10.05
C PRO A 84 12.71 15.77 -8.86
N TRP A 85 13.37 16.93 -8.69
CA TRP A 85 13.14 17.84 -7.55
C TRP A 85 11.66 18.18 -7.37
N GLY A 86 10.96 18.52 -8.47
CA GLY A 86 9.54 18.89 -8.40
C GLY A 86 8.64 17.74 -7.94
N TYR A 87 8.99 16.51 -8.29
CA TYR A 87 8.25 15.32 -7.89
C TYR A 87 8.46 15.01 -6.39
N HIS A 88 9.70 15.08 -5.92
CA HIS A 88 10.00 14.88 -4.49
C HIS A 88 9.39 16.00 -3.64
N ALA A 89 9.40 17.26 -4.10
CA ALA A 89 8.79 18.38 -3.39
C ALA A 89 7.29 18.16 -3.14
N VAL A 90 6.56 17.63 -4.13
CA VAL A 90 5.13 17.29 -3.98
C VAL A 90 4.93 16.17 -2.97
N ASN A 91 5.75 15.11 -2.99
CA ASN A 91 5.66 14.02 -2.01
C ASN A 91 5.92 14.54 -0.58
N VAL A 92 6.99 15.28 -0.37
CA VAL A 92 7.31 15.87 0.95
C VAL A 92 6.16 16.77 1.45
N ALA A 93 5.58 17.59 0.55
CA ALA A 93 4.44 18.44 0.90
C ALA A 93 3.18 17.61 1.26
N LEU A 94 2.90 16.53 0.52
CA LEU A 94 1.80 15.60 0.81
C LEU A 94 2.00 14.93 2.16
N HIS A 95 3.21 14.42 2.46
CA HIS A 95 3.51 13.82 3.77
C HIS A 95 3.29 14.81 4.91
N GLY A 96 3.73 16.07 4.74
CA GLY A 96 3.46 17.14 5.69
C GLY A 96 1.98 17.38 5.90
N ALA A 97 1.18 17.47 4.82
CA ALA A 97 -0.27 17.66 4.88
C ALA A 97 -1.00 16.48 5.54
N VAL A 98 -0.62 15.24 5.20
CA VAL A 98 -1.16 14.02 5.84
C VAL A 98 -0.85 14.02 7.33
N THR A 99 0.38 14.40 7.73
CA THR A 99 0.78 14.50 9.13
C THR A 99 -0.04 15.52 9.90
N VAL A 100 -0.33 16.68 9.32
CA VAL A 100 -1.22 17.70 9.91
C VAL A 100 -2.64 17.16 10.12
N LEU A 101 -3.22 16.51 9.11
CA LEU A 101 -4.57 15.93 9.21
C LEU A 101 -4.62 14.78 10.22
N PHE A 102 -3.62 13.91 10.23
CA PHE A 102 -3.52 12.82 11.21
C PHE A 102 -3.39 13.36 12.64
N THR A 103 -2.56 14.38 12.86
CA THR A 103 -2.44 15.02 14.17
C THR A 103 -3.76 15.66 14.61
N SER A 104 -4.54 16.21 13.66
CA SER A 104 -5.88 16.73 13.93
C SER A 104 -6.84 15.62 14.36
N LEU A 105 -6.80 14.44 13.69
CA LEU A 105 -7.55 13.26 14.10
C LEU A 105 -7.13 12.78 15.50
N ALA A 106 -5.82 12.69 15.75
CA ALA A 106 -5.27 12.31 17.05
C ALA A 106 -5.74 13.26 18.16
N ARG A 107 -5.80 14.56 17.88
CA ARG A 107 -6.35 15.56 18.83
C ARG A 107 -7.83 15.36 19.14
N LEU A 108 -8.63 14.97 18.16
CA LEU A 108 -10.04 14.65 18.37
C LEU A 108 -10.24 13.41 19.26
N LEU A 109 -9.34 12.44 19.14
CA LEU A 109 -9.43 11.15 19.87
C LEU A 109 -8.80 11.22 21.27
N LEU A 110 -7.64 11.89 21.41
CA LEU A 110 -6.85 11.93 22.65
C LEU A 110 -7.05 13.20 23.48
N GLY A 111 -7.71 14.21 22.91
CA GLY A 111 -7.75 15.55 23.44
C GLY A 111 -6.52 16.36 23.05
N GLY A 112 -6.56 17.68 23.21
CA GLY A 112 -5.37 18.52 23.03
C GLY A 112 -4.31 18.21 24.07
N GLY A 113 -3.03 18.30 23.70
CA GLY A 113 -1.93 18.11 24.63
C GLY A 113 -0.81 17.20 24.12
N PRO A 114 0.08 16.72 25.01
CA PRO A 114 1.30 16.03 24.61
C PRO A 114 1.08 14.70 23.88
N TRP A 115 -0.05 14.04 24.10
CA TRP A 115 -0.30 12.70 23.53
C TRP A 115 -0.72 12.77 22.07
N SER A 116 -1.48 13.79 21.66
CA SER A 116 -1.77 14.02 20.24
C SER A 116 -0.54 14.52 19.49
N LEU A 117 0.30 15.34 20.12
CA LEU A 117 1.60 15.75 19.59
C LEU A 117 2.51 14.53 19.40
N LEU A 118 2.61 13.66 20.42
CA LEU A 118 3.43 12.44 20.32
C LEU A 118 2.97 11.53 19.18
N ALA A 119 1.66 11.32 19.02
CA ALA A 119 1.14 10.52 17.91
C ALA A 119 1.53 11.11 16.55
N GLY A 120 1.39 12.44 16.38
CA GLY A 120 1.77 13.15 15.17
C GLY A 120 3.27 13.11 14.87
N LEU A 121 4.11 13.30 15.89
CA LEU A 121 5.57 13.23 15.74
C LEU A 121 6.05 11.80 15.44
N LEU A 122 5.44 10.77 16.06
CA LEU A 122 5.74 9.37 15.73
C LEU A 122 5.43 9.07 14.26
N PHE A 123 4.29 9.56 13.76
CA PHE A 123 3.94 9.41 12.35
C PHE A 123 4.91 10.19 11.45
N ALA A 124 5.22 11.45 11.77
CA ALA A 124 6.15 12.26 10.99
C ALA A 124 7.56 11.65 10.87
N SER A 125 8.02 10.96 11.92
CA SER A 125 9.39 10.44 12.02
C SER A 125 9.54 8.95 11.77
N HIS A 126 8.47 8.23 11.45
CA HIS A 126 8.51 6.77 11.34
C HIS A 126 9.29 6.31 10.09
N PRO A 127 10.38 5.53 10.22
CA PRO A 127 11.23 5.14 9.09
C PRO A 127 10.53 4.33 8.01
N VAL A 128 9.44 3.63 8.35
CA VAL A 128 8.65 2.84 7.39
C VAL A 128 8.01 3.69 6.28
N HIS A 129 7.92 5.01 6.48
CA HIS A 129 7.35 5.93 5.49
C HIS A 129 8.34 6.30 4.39
N THR A 130 9.63 5.97 4.53
CA THR A 130 10.66 6.39 3.56
C THR A 130 10.35 5.86 2.15
N GLU A 131 9.92 4.61 1.99
CA GLU A 131 9.51 4.09 0.68
C GLU A 131 8.35 4.88 0.06
N ALA A 132 7.42 5.37 0.89
CA ALA A 132 6.26 6.12 0.42
C ALA A 132 6.60 7.58 0.04
N VAL A 133 7.56 8.20 0.73
CA VAL A 133 7.88 9.64 0.60
C VAL A 133 9.07 9.86 -0.32
N ALA A 134 10.18 9.12 -0.12
CA ALA A 134 11.39 9.23 -0.92
C ALA A 134 11.25 8.57 -2.30
N GLY A 135 10.56 7.43 -2.41
CA GLY A 135 10.18 6.87 -3.71
C GLY A 135 9.01 7.62 -4.32
N VAL A 136 9.20 8.20 -5.52
CA VAL A 136 8.18 9.08 -6.14
C VAL A 136 6.86 8.33 -6.39
N VAL A 137 6.92 7.06 -6.78
CA VAL A 137 5.73 6.17 -6.96
C VAL A 137 4.92 6.02 -5.68
N GLY A 138 5.53 6.19 -4.51
CA GLY A 138 4.85 6.19 -3.21
C GLY A 138 3.82 7.31 -3.02
N ARG A 139 3.83 8.32 -3.89
CA ARG A 139 2.80 9.38 -3.97
C ARG A 139 1.37 8.83 -3.99
N ALA A 140 1.18 7.65 -4.58
CA ALA A 140 -0.12 6.97 -4.59
C ALA A 140 -0.62 6.69 -3.17
N ASP A 141 0.27 6.29 -2.25
CA ASP A 141 -0.06 6.04 -0.84
C ASP A 141 -0.36 7.32 -0.09
N GLU A 142 0.43 8.36 -0.31
CA GLU A 142 0.27 9.67 0.34
C GLU A 142 -1.02 10.36 -0.11
N GLY A 143 -1.29 10.40 -1.42
CA GLY A 143 -2.52 10.95 -1.97
C GLY A 143 -3.77 10.19 -1.49
N ALA A 144 -3.69 8.86 -1.46
CA ALA A 144 -4.75 8.05 -0.87
C ALA A 144 -4.95 8.37 0.61
N ALA A 145 -3.88 8.50 1.41
CA ALA A 145 -3.94 8.83 2.83
C ALA A 145 -4.51 10.24 3.08
N LEU A 146 -4.17 11.21 2.23
CA LEU A 146 -4.72 12.57 2.30
C LEU A 146 -6.25 12.53 2.19
N PHE A 147 -6.78 11.93 1.12
CA PHE A 147 -8.22 11.84 0.89
C PHE A 147 -8.91 10.88 1.87
N PHE A 148 -8.21 9.84 2.36
CA PHE A 148 -8.66 8.97 3.43
C PHE A 148 -8.95 9.78 4.71
N LEU A 149 -7.99 10.60 5.15
CA LEU A 149 -8.16 11.43 6.34
C LEU A 149 -9.22 12.52 6.14
N LEU A 150 -9.27 13.15 4.96
CA LEU A 150 -10.33 14.12 4.64
C LEU A 150 -11.71 13.47 4.70
N SER A 151 -11.88 12.28 4.10
CA SER A 151 -13.11 11.49 4.18
C SER A 151 -13.51 11.20 5.62
N LEU A 152 -12.57 10.69 6.42
CA LEU A 152 -12.81 10.34 7.82
C LEU A 152 -13.15 11.58 8.65
N LEU A 153 -12.45 12.69 8.49
CA LEU A 153 -12.70 13.94 9.21
C LEU A 153 -14.05 14.57 8.82
N CYS A 154 -14.44 14.52 7.53
CA CYS A 154 -15.78 14.90 7.08
C CYS A 154 -16.85 14.04 7.75
N TYR A 155 -16.63 12.72 7.85
CA TYR A 155 -17.56 11.81 8.52
C TYR A 155 -17.65 12.09 10.03
N VAL A 156 -16.52 12.34 10.69
CA VAL A 156 -16.46 12.77 12.10
C VAL A 156 -17.29 14.04 12.31
N ARG A 157 -17.17 15.01 11.38
CA ARG A 157 -17.93 16.25 11.43
C ARG A 157 -19.42 16.00 11.21
N HIS A 158 -19.79 15.15 10.25
CA HIS A 158 -21.16 14.69 10.06
C HIS A 158 -21.75 14.11 11.36
N CYS A 159 -21.03 13.18 12.01
CA CYS A 159 -21.46 12.60 13.28
C CYS A 159 -21.69 13.67 14.37
N GLY A 160 -20.75 14.60 14.52
CA GLY A 160 -20.82 15.67 15.53
C GLY A 160 -21.97 16.66 15.33
N LEU A 161 -22.46 16.81 14.10
CA LEU A 161 -23.55 17.73 13.75
C LEU A 161 -24.94 17.07 13.82
N ARG A 162 -25.03 15.76 13.99
CA ARG A 162 -26.31 15.04 14.10
C ARG A 162 -27.17 15.61 15.26
N GLY A 163 -28.39 15.99 14.95
CA GLY A 163 -29.32 16.59 15.92
C GLY A 163 -29.00 18.05 16.32
N ARG A 164 -28.03 18.70 15.64
CA ARG A 164 -27.66 20.12 15.87
C ARG A 164 -27.72 20.95 14.59
N ALA A 165 -27.66 20.34 13.44
CA ALA A 165 -27.64 21.01 12.15
C ALA A 165 -28.83 20.56 11.28
N GLY A 166 -29.26 21.44 10.37
CA GLY A 166 -30.27 21.10 9.38
C GLY A 166 -29.85 19.99 8.40
N PRO A 167 -30.82 19.35 7.74
CA PRO A 167 -30.58 18.17 6.90
C PRO A 167 -29.56 18.42 5.77
N TRP A 168 -29.59 19.59 5.14
CA TRP A 168 -28.67 19.95 4.07
C TRP A 168 -27.20 20.00 4.50
N ARG A 169 -26.91 20.53 5.68
CA ARG A 169 -25.55 20.58 6.22
C ARG A 169 -25.05 19.18 6.59
N LEU A 170 -25.94 18.33 7.10
CA LEU A 170 -25.61 16.93 7.39
C LEU A 170 -25.33 16.15 6.10
N ALA A 171 -26.18 16.32 5.08
CA ALA A 171 -25.99 15.70 3.78
C ALA A 171 -24.69 16.17 3.12
N ALA A 172 -24.38 17.46 3.16
CA ALA A 172 -23.15 18.01 2.58
C ALA A 172 -21.89 17.35 3.18
N TRP A 173 -21.79 17.24 4.51
CA TRP A 173 -20.63 16.58 5.14
C TRP A 173 -20.54 15.09 4.83
N LEU A 174 -21.67 14.41 4.74
CA LEU A 174 -21.71 12.99 4.35
C LEU A 174 -21.29 12.80 2.90
N LEU A 175 -21.83 13.59 1.97
CA LEU A 175 -21.47 13.56 0.55
C LEU A 175 -19.98 13.90 0.34
N SER A 176 -19.47 14.90 1.05
CA SER A 176 -18.03 15.21 1.03
C SER A 176 -17.18 14.03 1.50
N SER A 177 -17.63 13.33 2.56
CA SER A 177 -16.93 12.11 3.02
C SER A 177 -16.93 11.01 1.94
N LEU A 178 -18.08 10.74 1.31
CA LEU A 178 -18.22 9.74 0.26
C LEU A 178 -17.40 10.10 -1.00
N ALA A 179 -17.40 11.37 -1.39
CA ALA A 179 -16.59 11.87 -2.51
C ALA A 179 -15.10 11.74 -2.22
N CYS A 180 -14.64 12.14 -1.03
CA CYS A 180 -13.23 11.95 -0.63
C CYS A 180 -12.85 10.46 -0.56
N ALA A 181 -13.77 9.56 -0.16
CA ALA A 181 -13.51 8.12 -0.20
C ALA A 181 -13.31 7.60 -1.63
N ALA A 182 -14.10 8.09 -2.59
CA ALA A 182 -13.91 7.78 -4.01
C ALA A 182 -12.56 8.32 -4.52
N CYS A 183 -12.21 9.57 -4.22
CA CYS A 183 -10.90 10.12 -4.55
C CYS A 183 -9.76 9.30 -3.95
N SER A 184 -9.86 8.90 -2.67
CA SER A 184 -8.86 8.07 -2.01
C SER A 184 -8.63 6.75 -2.76
N MET A 185 -9.71 6.09 -3.22
CA MET A 185 -9.63 4.86 -4.02
C MET A 185 -9.03 5.10 -5.42
N LEU A 186 -9.28 6.26 -6.04
CA LEU A 186 -8.70 6.62 -7.35
C LEU A 186 -7.20 6.99 -7.25
N TRP A 187 -6.72 7.35 -6.06
CA TRP A 187 -5.28 7.45 -5.78
C TRP A 187 -4.65 6.07 -5.58
N LYS A 188 -5.27 5.24 -4.74
CA LYS A 188 -4.85 3.85 -4.50
C LYS A 188 -6.01 3.01 -3.99
N GLU A 189 -6.05 1.75 -4.41
CA GLU A 189 -7.12 0.79 -4.09
C GLU A 189 -7.42 0.64 -2.59
N LEU A 190 -6.40 0.75 -1.74
CA LEU A 190 -6.54 0.69 -0.29
C LEU A 190 -7.43 1.81 0.28
N GLY A 191 -7.58 2.92 -0.44
CA GLY A 191 -8.34 4.08 -0.01
C GLY A 191 -9.80 3.80 0.29
N VAL A 192 -10.43 2.83 -0.38
CA VAL A 192 -11.84 2.46 -0.14
C VAL A 192 -12.10 1.99 1.30
N THR A 193 -11.07 1.49 1.98
CA THR A 193 -11.17 0.99 3.36
C THR A 193 -11.53 2.07 4.38
N VAL A 194 -11.44 3.35 4.01
CA VAL A 194 -11.89 4.48 4.85
C VAL A 194 -13.36 4.36 5.23
N LEU A 195 -14.20 3.79 4.36
CA LEU A 195 -15.62 3.61 4.62
C LEU A 195 -15.86 2.65 5.80
N ALA A 196 -15.08 1.57 5.88
CA ALA A 196 -15.13 0.65 7.02
C ALA A 196 -14.56 1.31 8.29
N VAL A 197 -13.48 2.10 8.19
CA VAL A 197 -12.92 2.85 9.32
C VAL A 197 -13.89 3.94 9.80
N ALA A 198 -14.63 4.61 8.91
CA ALA A 198 -15.69 5.56 9.26
C ALA A 198 -16.84 4.88 10.01
N ALA A 199 -17.24 3.68 9.58
CA ALA A 199 -18.22 2.86 10.30
C ALA A 199 -17.72 2.46 11.71
N LEU A 200 -16.45 2.06 11.83
CA LEU A 200 -15.82 1.79 13.12
C LEU A 200 -15.79 3.02 14.03
N TYR A 201 -15.50 4.19 13.48
CA TYR A 201 -15.56 5.45 14.23
C TYR A 201 -16.97 5.69 14.79
N ASP A 202 -18.00 5.53 13.97
CA ASP A 202 -19.40 5.73 14.37
C ASP A 202 -19.80 4.77 15.49
N VAL A 203 -19.42 3.51 15.39
CA VAL A 203 -19.73 2.46 16.38
C VAL A 203 -18.92 2.64 17.67
N CYS A 204 -17.59 2.68 17.55
CA CYS A 204 -16.68 2.60 18.70
C CYS A 204 -16.52 3.96 19.41
N VAL A 205 -16.39 5.06 18.65
CA VAL A 205 -16.04 6.37 19.19
C VAL A 205 -17.28 7.22 19.45
N PHE A 206 -18.17 7.35 18.45
CA PHE A 206 -19.32 8.24 18.54
C PHE A 206 -20.46 7.65 19.38
N HIS A 207 -20.89 6.40 19.09
CA HIS A 207 -21.94 5.72 19.85
C HIS A 207 -21.41 4.95 21.07
N ARG A 208 -20.08 4.74 21.15
CA ARG A 208 -19.42 4.02 22.27
C ARG A 208 -20.03 2.65 22.54
N LEU A 209 -20.38 1.92 21.49
CA LEU A 209 -20.99 0.60 21.59
C LEU A 209 -19.92 -0.45 21.92
N LYS A 210 -20.32 -1.41 22.76
CA LYS A 210 -19.52 -2.61 23.01
C LYS A 210 -19.69 -3.60 21.86
N LEU A 211 -18.71 -4.48 21.64
CA LEU A 211 -18.76 -5.53 20.62
C LEU A 211 -20.08 -6.32 20.66
N ARG A 212 -20.51 -6.76 21.85
CA ARG A 212 -21.81 -7.44 22.03
C ARG A 212 -23.00 -6.58 21.62
N GLN A 213 -22.97 -5.27 21.92
CA GLN A 213 -24.02 -4.33 21.53
C GLN A 213 -24.02 -4.09 20.03
N THR A 214 -22.84 -4.07 19.42
CA THR A 214 -22.67 -3.93 17.96
C THR A 214 -23.28 -5.13 17.23
N ILE A 215 -23.03 -6.36 17.71
CA ILE A 215 -23.66 -7.57 17.16
C ILE A 215 -25.17 -7.52 17.33
N LEU A 216 -25.67 -7.13 18.52
CA LEU A 216 -27.10 -6.98 18.78
C LEU A 216 -27.76 -5.84 17.99
N LEU A 217 -26.98 -4.88 17.49
CA LEU A 217 -27.49 -3.79 16.65
C LEU A 217 -28.06 -4.32 15.32
N LEU A 218 -27.52 -5.43 14.80
CA LEU A 218 -28.02 -6.10 13.60
C LEU A 218 -29.46 -6.62 13.81
N TYR A 219 -29.83 -6.99 15.03
CA TYR A 219 -31.12 -7.62 15.35
C TYR A 219 -32.13 -6.67 16.01
N LYS A 220 -31.69 -5.64 16.76
CA LYS A 220 -32.60 -4.73 17.48
C LYS A 220 -32.79 -3.42 16.71
N ARG A 221 -34.05 -2.95 16.57
CA ARG A 221 -34.42 -1.68 15.90
C ARG A 221 -33.92 -0.39 16.61
N ARG A 222 -33.21 -0.53 17.71
CA ARG A 222 -32.62 0.59 18.47
C ARG A 222 -31.42 1.17 17.68
N ASN A 223 -31.35 2.48 17.47
CA ASN A 223 -30.35 3.24 16.69
C ASN A 223 -30.51 3.12 15.15
N GLN A 224 -31.70 3.36 14.63
CA GLN A 224 -31.99 3.32 13.20
C GLN A 224 -31.04 4.20 12.36
N GLN A 225 -30.67 5.39 12.85
CA GLN A 225 -29.76 6.30 12.15
C GLN A 225 -28.33 5.69 11.98
N LEU A 226 -27.80 5.04 13.01
CA LEU A 226 -26.50 4.36 12.91
C LEU A 226 -26.53 3.24 11.86
N ARG A 227 -27.59 2.41 11.90
CA ARG A 227 -27.78 1.32 10.93
C ARG A 227 -27.83 1.85 9.49
N LEU A 228 -28.60 2.93 9.28
CA LEU A 228 -28.73 3.56 7.95
C LEU A 228 -27.37 4.06 7.46
N ASN A 229 -26.60 4.74 8.30
CA ASN A 229 -25.28 5.25 7.92
C ASN A 229 -24.28 4.13 7.62
N VAL A 230 -24.22 3.10 8.47
CA VAL A 230 -23.34 1.94 8.23
C VAL A 230 -23.73 1.21 6.93
N LEU A 231 -25.03 1.05 6.69
CA LEU A 231 -25.51 0.47 5.43
C LEU A 231 -25.13 1.33 4.23
N LEU A 232 -25.30 2.64 4.32
CA LEU A 232 -24.95 3.58 3.24
C LEU A 232 -23.45 3.55 2.93
N LEU A 233 -22.60 3.54 3.96
CA LEU A 233 -21.15 3.39 3.78
C LEU A 233 -20.81 2.03 3.12
N ALA A 234 -21.45 0.94 3.55
CA ALA A 234 -21.24 -0.38 2.96
C ALA A 234 -21.70 -0.44 1.49
N VAL A 235 -22.90 0.06 1.19
CA VAL A 235 -23.43 0.13 -0.18
C VAL A 235 -22.52 0.96 -1.08
N TRP A 236 -22.07 2.13 -0.60
CA TRP A 236 -21.13 2.97 -1.36
C TRP A 236 -19.82 2.24 -1.62
N GLY A 237 -19.27 1.53 -0.62
CA GLY A 237 -18.08 0.70 -0.79
C GLY A 237 -18.25 -0.39 -1.84
N VAL A 238 -19.38 -1.08 -1.83
CA VAL A 238 -19.70 -2.11 -2.85
C VAL A 238 -19.81 -1.46 -4.25
N VAL A 239 -20.47 -0.32 -4.37
CA VAL A 239 -20.59 0.42 -5.65
C VAL A 239 -19.22 0.81 -6.17
N LEU A 240 -18.35 1.41 -5.33
CA LEU A 240 -17.00 1.80 -5.74
C LEU A 240 -16.16 0.60 -6.20
N LEU A 241 -16.20 -0.51 -5.46
CA LEU A 241 -15.48 -1.74 -5.83
C LEU A 241 -16.03 -2.36 -7.11
N ALA A 242 -17.35 -2.40 -7.28
CA ALA A 242 -17.99 -2.92 -8.50
C ALA A 242 -17.64 -2.06 -9.72
N CYS A 243 -17.72 -0.73 -9.61
CA CYS A 243 -17.33 0.19 -10.67
C CYS A 243 -15.86 -0.01 -11.05
N ARG A 244 -14.95 -0.10 -10.06
CA ARG A 244 -13.52 -0.34 -10.31
C ARG A 244 -13.28 -1.69 -11.02
N PHE A 245 -13.91 -2.76 -10.53
CA PHE A 245 -13.74 -4.11 -11.11
C PHE A 245 -14.25 -4.16 -12.56
N SER A 246 -15.42 -3.57 -12.82
CA SER A 246 -15.98 -3.45 -14.18
C SER A 246 -15.06 -2.63 -15.08
N TRP A 247 -14.52 -1.50 -14.59
CA TRP A 247 -13.63 -0.64 -15.38
C TRP A 247 -12.31 -1.34 -15.75
N MET A 248 -11.79 -2.22 -14.88
CA MET A 248 -10.58 -3.03 -15.13
C MET A 248 -10.82 -4.24 -16.05
N GLY A 249 -12.01 -4.39 -16.63
CA GLY A 249 -12.34 -5.45 -17.59
C GLY A 249 -12.68 -6.80 -16.95
N ASN A 250 -13.18 -6.80 -15.72
CA ASN A 250 -13.66 -7.98 -14.98
C ASN A 250 -12.64 -9.13 -14.82
N LYS A 251 -11.34 -8.82 -14.92
CA LYS A 251 -10.27 -9.79 -14.73
C LYS A 251 -9.38 -9.36 -13.56
N PRO A 252 -8.99 -10.29 -12.68
CA PRO A 252 -8.00 -9.99 -11.65
C PRO A 252 -6.63 -9.76 -12.28
N PRO A 253 -5.73 -9.00 -11.62
CA PRO A 253 -4.35 -8.87 -12.06
C PRO A 253 -3.62 -10.22 -11.97
N ASN A 254 -2.75 -10.50 -12.95
CA ASN A 254 -1.82 -11.62 -12.88
C ASN A 254 -0.47 -11.13 -12.37
N PHE A 255 0.05 -11.81 -11.36
CA PHE A 255 1.36 -11.51 -10.79
C PHE A 255 2.33 -12.65 -11.08
N SER A 256 3.61 -12.31 -11.21
CA SER A 256 4.68 -13.28 -11.41
C SER A 256 4.90 -14.12 -10.14
N ASN A 257 5.23 -15.41 -10.31
CA ASN A 257 5.59 -16.31 -9.21
C ASN A 257 6.79 -15.79 -8.38
N SER A 258 7.65 -14.98 -8.98
CA SER A 258 8.76 -14.34 -8.27
C SER A 258 8.31 -13.18 -7.38
N ASP A 259 7.18 -12.53 -7.68
CA ASP A 259 6.69 -11.40 -6.90
C ASP A 259 6.07 -11.88 -5.58
N ASN A 260 5.36 -13.03 -5.62
CA ASN A 260 4.75 -13.64 -4.43
C ASN A 260 4.89 -15.19 -4.47
N PRO A 261 6.05 -15.73 -4.09
CA PRO A 261 6.29 -17.17 -4.13
C PRO A 261 5.33 -18.01 -3.26
N ALA A 262 4.76 -17.40 -2.21
CA ALA A 262 3.81 -18.10 -1.35
C ALA A 262 2.47 -18.37 -2.07
N ALA A 263 2.04 -17.47 -2.95
CA ALA A 263 0.81 -17.63 -3.73
C ALA A 263 0.91 -18.81 -4.72
N ASP A 264 2.10 -19.04 -5.26
CA ASP A 264 2.37 -20.10 -6.25
C ASP A 264 2.72 -21.47 -5.61
N SER A 265 2.91 -21.51 -4.30
CA SER A 265 3.29 -22.76 -3.63
C SER A 265 2.19 -23.83 -3.78
N PRO A 266 2.50 -25.05 -4.25
CA PRO A 266 1.55 -26.15 -4.35
C PRO A 266 1.08 -26.66 -2.97
N SER A 267 1.88 -26.42 -1.92
CA SER A 267 1.58 -26.83 -0.55
C SER A 267 0.65 -25.84 0.14
N LEU A 268 -0.60 -26.26 0.41
CA LEU A 268 -1.56 -25.47 1.18
C LEU A 268 -1.00 -25.11 2.58
N LEU A 269 -0.27 -26.03 3.22
CA LEU A 269 0.34 -25.79 4.54
C LEU A 269 1.36 -24.65 4.45
N ALA A 270 2.26 -24.68 3.46
CA ALA A 270 3.27 -23.64 3.28
C ALA A 270 2.63 -22.27 2.98
N ARG A 271 1.60 -22.21 2.13
CA ARG A 271 0.84 -20.98 1.87
C ARG A 271 0.22 -20.43 3.15
N THR A 272 -0.51 -21.28 3.87
CA THR A 272 -1.22 -20.88 5.09
C THR A 272 -0.25 -20.36 6.15
N LEU A 273 0.80 -21.12 6.49
CA LEU A 273 1.78 -20.71 7.49
C LEU A 273 2.48 -19.41 7.11
N THR A 274 2.88 -19.28 5.84
CA THR A 274 3.55 -18.06 5.35
C THR A 274 2.61 -16.86 5.39
N PHE A 275 1.37 -16.97 4.87
CA PHE A 275 0.43 -15.85 4.88
C PHE A 275 0.01 -15.43 6.28
N PHE A 276 -0.10 -16.34 7.23
CA PHE A 276 -0.33 -15.99 8.65
C PHE A 276 0.90 -15.32 9.29
N HIS A 277 2.10 -15.58 8.80
CA HIS A 277 3.31 -14.95 9.30
C HIS A 277 3.50 -13.51 8.80
N LEU A 278 3.07 -13.18 7.57
CA LEU A 278 3.27 -11.85 6.98
C LEU A 278 2.74 -10.68 7.83
N PRO A 279 1.53 -10.74 8.45
CA PRO A 279 1.07 -9.68 9.34
C PRO A 279 1.97 -9.48 10.56
N ALA A 280 2.56 -10.55 11.10
CA ALA A 280 3.50 -10.45 12.23
C ALA A 280 4.79 -9.73 11.81
N VAL A 281 5.33 -10.03 10.63
CA VAL A 281 6.52 -9.33 10.07
C VAL A 281 6.22 -7.86 9.80
N ASN A 282 5.09 -7.55 9.17
CA ASN A 282 4.67 -6.17 8.92
C ASN A 282 4.47 -5.38 10.23
N PHE A 283 3.93 -6.02 11.27
CA PHE A 283 3.81 -5.39 12.59
C PHE A 283 5.18 -5.17 13.23
N TRP A 284 6.12 -6.09 13.04
CA TRP A 284 7.51 -5.93 13.49
C TRP A 284 8.19 -4.71 12.85
N LEU A 285 7.98 -4.47 11.55
CA LEU A 285 8.47 -3.28 10.85
C LEU A 285 7.92 -1.97 11.44
N LEU A 286 6.69 -1.98 11.96
CA LEU A 286 6.13 -0.83 12.68
C LEU A 286 6.75 -0.66 14.08
N LEU A 287 7.03 -1.77 14.76
CA LEU A 287 7.55 -1.73 16.13
C LEU A 287 9.05 -1.44 16.15
N CYS A 288 9.81 -2.08 15.28
CA CYS A 288 11.26 -2.02 15.18
C CYS A 288 11.70 -1.99 13.72
N PRO A 289 11.72 -0.81 13.06
CA PRO A 289 12.11 -0.65 11.66
C PRO A 289 13.63 -0.67 11.50
N ASP A 290 14.26 -1.77 11.94
CA ASP A 290 15.71 -1.98 11.88
C ASP A 290 16.18 -2.31 10.47
N THR A 291 15.48 -3.20 9.79
CA THR A 291 15.80 -3.69 8.45
C THR A 291 14.72 -3.23 7.47
N LEU A 292 15.08 -2.34 6.56
CA LEU A 292 14.20 -1.81 5.51
C LEU A 292 14.83 -2.09 4.14
N SER A 293 13.99 -2.37 3.13
CA SER A 293 14.43 -2.68 1.76
C SER A 293 13.54 -2.01 0.73
N PHE A 294 14.07 -1.81 -0.47
CA PHE A 294 13.29 -1.34 -1.61
C PHE A 294 12.36 -2.43 -2.18
N ASP A 295 12.65 -3.70 -1.86
CA ASP A 295 11.90 -4.84 -2.38
C ASP A 295 12.07 -6.08 -1.49
N TRP A 296 10.96 -6.77 -1.24
CA TRP A 296 10.88 -7.98 -0.43
C TRP A 296 10.33 -9.19 -1.22
N SER A 297 10.45 -9.15 -2.54
CA SER A 297 10.01 -10.26 -3.42
C SER A 297 10.98 -11.44 -3.42
N MET A 298 10.69 -12.43 -4.23
CA MET A 298 11.50 -13.64 -4.40
C MET A 298 11.72 -14.38 -3.06
N ASP A 299 12.99 -14.64 -2.71
CA ASP A 299 13.37 -15.39 -1.52
C ASP A 299 13.77 -14.50 -0.33
N ALA A 300 13.43 -13.19 -0.39
CA ALA A 300 13.69 -12.25 0.71
C ALA A 300 13.03 -12.70 2.03
N LEU A 301 11.85 -13.34 1.93
CA LEU A 301 11.20 -14.03 3.03
C LEU A 301 10.95 -15.49 2.64
N PRO A 302 11.81 -16.44 3.05
CA PRO A 302 11.66 -17.84 2.71
C PRO A 302 10.35 -18.44 3.21
N LEU A 303 9.71 -19.31 2.41
CA LEU A 303 8.46 -19.96 2.74
C LEU A 303 8.57 -20.78 4.04
N ILE A 304 7.53 -20.75 4.86
CA ILE A 304 7.39 -21.59 6.06
C ILE A 304 6.74 -22.91 5.64
N ARG A 305 7.55 -23.96 5.59
CA ARG A 305 7.13 -25.28 5.08
C ARG A 305 6.70 -26.26 6.17
N SER A 306 7.02 -25.98 7.43
CA SER A 306 6.79 -26.90 8.56
C SER A 306 6.22 -26.16 9.77
N LEU A 307 5.39 -26.86 10.55
CA LEU A 307 4.91 -26.37 11.85
C LEU A 307 6.05 -26.23 12.87
N ALA A 308 7.14 -26.99 12.72
CA ALA A 308 8.32 -26.91 13.59
C ALA A 308 9.24 -25.71 13.29
N ASP A 309 8.94 -24.91 12.25
CA ASP A 309 9.72 -23.71 11.94
C ASP A 309 9.57 -22.69 13.08
N TRP A 310 10.70 -22.21 13.61
CA TRP A 310 10.74 -21.29 14.74
C TRP A 310 9.99 -19.97 14.49
N ARG A 311 9.85 -19.54 13.23
CA ARG A 311 9.11 -18.34 12.83
C ARG A 311 7.63 -18.42 13.17
N ASN A 312 7.08 -19.63 13.33
CA ASN A 312 5.72 -19.81 13.81
C ASN A 312 5.53 -19.31 15.24
N VAL A 313 6.61 -19.28 16.06
CA VAL A 313 6.56 -18.71 17.42
C VAL A 313 6.27 -17.22 17.34
N HIS A 314 6.91 -16.48 16.43
CA HIS A 314 6.62 -15.05 16.20
C HIS A 314 5.15 -14.85 15.79
N THR A 315 4.66 -15.70 14.90
CA THR A 315 3.26 -15.65 14.44
C THR A 315 2.30 -15.84 15.62
N VAL A 316 2.53 -16.86 16.44
CA VAL A 316 1.68 -17.16 17.62
C VAL A 316 1.76 -16.02 18.63
N LEU A 317 2.96 -15.51 18.94
CA LEU A 317 3.13 -14.40 19.89
C LEU A 317 2.43 -13.13 19.41
N PHE A 318 2.48 -12.83 18.11
CA PHE A 318 1.79 -11.70 17.50
C PHE A 318 0.27 -11.80 17.69
N TYR A 319 -0.34 -12.93 17.30
CA TYR A 319 -1.79 -13.10 17.44
C TYR A 319 -2.23 -13.20 18.90
N LEU A 320 -1.43 -13.83 19.77
CA LEU A 320 -1.69 -13.84 21.21
C LEU A 320 -1.63 -12.42 21.79
N GLY A 321 -0.64 -11.61 21.37
CA GLY A 321 -0.54 -10.21 21.77
C GLY A 321 -1.77 -9.39 21.35
N LEU A 322 -2.26 -9.56 20.11
CA LEU A 322 -3.49 -8.93 19.64
C LEU A 322 -4.72 -9.37 20.44
N LEU A 323 -4.84 -10.66 20.72
CA LEU A 323 -5.94 -11.20 21.55
C LEU A 323 -5.88 -10.63 22.97
N LEU A 324 -4.70 -10.59 23.59
CA LEU A 324 -4.51 -10.02 24.92
C LEU A 324 -4.83 -8.53 24.95
N LEU A 325 -4.41 -7.77 23.92
CA LEU A 325 -4.72 -6.34 23.80
C LEU A 325 -6.22 -6.10 23.66
N GLY A 326 -6.90 -6.91 22.83
CA GLY A 326 -8.35 -6.89 22.70
C GLY A 326 -9.07 -7.28 24.00
N TRP A 327 -8.63 -8.35 24.64
CA TRP A 327 -9.15 -8.81 25.93
C TRP A 327 -8.98 -7.75 27.03
N PHE A 328 -7.79 -7.16 27.13
CA PHE A 328 -7.50 -6.11 28.10
C PHE A 328 -8.40 -4.89 27.92
N GLY A 329 -8.63 -4.45 26.67
CA GLY A 329 -9.59 -3.40 26.35
C GLY A 329 -11.01 -3.74 26.82
N LEU A 330 -11.48 -4.98 26.60
CA LEU A 330 -12.79 -5.44 27.02
C LEU A 330 -12.92 -5.57 28.55
N TRP A 331 -11.89 -6.10 29.24
CA TRP A 331 -11.90 -6.34 30.68
C TRP A 331 -11.85 -5.06 31.49
N MET A 332 -11.04 -4.10 31.12
CA MET A 332 -10.93 -2.78 31.76
C MET A 332 -12.29 -2.06 31.78
N HIS A 333 -13.08 -2.27 30.74
CA HIS A 333 -14.41 -1.68 30.63
C HIS A 333 -15.43 -2.31 31.61
N SER A 334 -15.27 -3.60 31.95
CA SER A 334 -16.10 -4.28 32.95
C SER A 334 -15.80 -3.84 34.39
N ALA A 335 -14.51 -3.73 34.73
CA ALA A 335 -14.07 -3.36 36.09
C ALA A 335 -14.43 -1.91 36.47
N ALA A 336 -14.39 -0.96 35.54
CA ALA A 336 -14.80 0.42 35.78
C ALA A 336 -16.29 0.54 36.12
N ARG A 337 -17.17 -0.27 35.54
CA ARG A 337 -18.60 -0.25 35.77
C ARG A 337 -19.00 -0.84 37.12
N THR A 338 -18.29 -1.85 37.61
CA THR A 338 -18.52 -2.44 38.91
C THR A 338 -18.20 -1.45 40.05
N LYS A 339 -17.18 -0.58 39.85
CA LYS A 339 -16.87 0.49 40.78
C LYS A 339 -17.90 1.61 40.81
N GLU A 340 -18.48 1.97 39.64
CA GLU A 340 -19.53 3.01 39.54
C GLU A 340 -20.86 2.54 40.17
N THR A 341 -21.23 1.26 40.02
CA THR A 341 -22.44 0.70 40.64
C THR A 341 -22.29 0.54 42.13
N ASN A 342 -21.13 0.12 42.64
CA ASN A 342 -20.86 0.00 44.05
C ASN A 342 -20.71 1.37 44.75
N GLY A 343 -20.17 2.38 44.07
CA GLY A 343 -20.08 3.77 44.58
C GLY A 343 -21.45 4.45 44.75
N LYS A 344 -22.42 4.14 43.90
CA LYS A 344 -23.80 4.67 44.00
C LYS A 344 -24.64 3.96 45.05
N SER A 345 -24.29 2.69 45.39
CA SER A 345 -24.99 1.90 46.44
C SER A 345 -24.62 2.34 47.88
N HIS A 346 -23.39 2.88 48.08
CA HIS A 346 -22.93 3.32 49.41
C HIS A 346 -23.40 4.74 49.80
N HIS A 347 -23.89 5.56 48.88
CA HIS A 347 -24.41 6.90 49.21
C HIS A 347 -25.89 6.93 49.58
N HIS A 348 -26.63 5.81 49.52
CA HIS A 348 -28.06 5.78 49.83
C HIS A 348 -28.41 5.15 51.20
N ILE A 349 -27.42 4.74 51.99
CA ILE A 349 -27.65 4.03 53.27
C ILE A 349 -27.34 4.88 54.51
N ASN A 350 -26.70 6.04 54.42
CA ASN A 350 -26.36 6.89 55.57
C ASN A 350 -27.18 8.17 55.68
N GLY A 351 -28.50 8.05 55.73
CA GLY A 351 -29.41 9.20 55.90
C GLY A 351 -30.70 8.85 56.62
N ARG A 352 -30.63 8.12 57.72
CA ARG A 352 -31.78 7.96 58.61
C ARG A 352 -31.35 7.65 60.02
N ASN A 353 -31.11 8.70 60.80
CA ASN A 353 -31.40 8.77 62.23
C ASN A 353 -31.24 10.24 62.71
N GLY A 354 -32.34 10.80 63.16
CA GLY A 354 -32.38 12.13 63.76
C GLY A 354 -33.83 12.52 64.04
N ASN A 355 -34.22 12.20 65.27
CA ASN A 355 -35.49 12.43 65.95
C ASN A 355 -35.92 13.91 66.00
N SER A 356 -37.16 14.24 65.86
CA SER A 356 -38.08 14.79 66.94
C SER A 356 -39.11 15.79 66.40
N ASN A 357 -40.35 15.50 66.78
CA ASN A 357 -41.47 16.32 67.27
C ASN A 357 -41.89 17.59 66.54
N GLY A 358 -43.18 17.63 66.19
CA GLY A 358 -43.96 18.82 66.43
C GLY A 358 -44.95 19.22 65.35
N HIS A 359 -46.24 18.93 65.67
CA HIS A 359 -47.47 19.65 65.31
C HIS A 359 -48.05 19.69 63.89
N SER A 360 -49.26 19.18 63.91
CA SER A 360 -50.37 19.22 62.94
C SER A 360 -50.66 20.61 62.39
N TYR A 361 -51.09 20.69 61.11
CA TYR A 361 -52.35 21.32 60.72
C TYR A 361 -52.82 20.71 59.38
N HIS A 362 -54.12 20.49 59.31
CA HIS A 362 -54.91 20.04 58.15
C HIS A 362 -54.89 21.11 57.04
N GLU A 363 -54.85 20.65 55.82
CA GLU A 363 -55.82 21.07 54.81
C GLU A 363 -55.84 20.16 53.58
N HIS A 364 -57.06 19.93 53.12
CA HIS A 364 -57.47 19.17 51.93
C HIS A 364 -57.04 19.91 50.65
N THR A 365 -56.69 19.21 49.58
CA THR A 365 -57.49 19.10 48.36
C THR A 365 -56.76 18.37 47.21
N ASN A 366 -57.48 17.41 46.67
CA ASN A 366 -57.67 17.00 45.25
C ASN A 366 -56.53 16.90 44.22
N ASN A 367 -56.44 15.65 43.75
CA ASN A 367 -56.36 15.21 42.33
C ASN A 367 -55.53 16.01 41.32
N SER A 368 -54.51 15.32 40.77
CA SER A 368 -54.57 15.03 39.31
C SER A 368 -53.47 13.99 38.94
N HIS A 369 -53.94 12.90 38.36
CA HIS A 369 -53.14 12.03 37.48
C HIS A 369 -52.67 12.86 36.30
N THR A 370 -51.39 12.97 36.08
CA THR A 370 -50.72 13.02 34.75
C THR A 370 -49.22 13.11 34.91
N ASP A 371 -48.49 12.47 33.97
CA ASP A 371 -47.07 12.69 33.65
C ASP A 371 -45.97 11.85 34.33
N THR A 372 -46.12 10.52 34.25
CA THR A 372 -44.98 9.62 34.40
C THR A 372 -44.18 9.42 33.07
N ASN A 373 -44.63 9.93 31.94
CA ASN A 373 -44.00 9.74 30.63
C ASN A 373 -43.02 10.86 30.20
N THR A 374 -43.08 12.03 30.81
CA THR A 374 -42.26 13.19 30.42
C THR A 374 -40.86 13.17 31.08
N ILE A 375 -40.71 12.53 32.24
CA ILE A 375 -39.42 12.45 32.97
C ILE A 375 -38.46 11.45 32.32
N LEU A 376 -38.98 10.42 31.66
CA LEU A 376 -38.11 9.41 30.98
C LEU A 376 -37.53 9.89 29.65
N THR A 377 -38.19 10.84 28.97
CA THR A 377 -37.70 11.44 27.74
C THR A 377 -36.70 12.57 27.98
N GLN A 378 -36.80 13.35 29.03
CA GLN A 378 -35.85 14.41 29.38
C GLN A 378 -34.52 13.83 29.89
N ASN A 379 -34.55 12.73 30.67
CA ASN A 379 -33.32 12.06 31.12
C ASN A 379 -32.57 11.36 29.98
N GLY A 380 -33.25 10.92 28.92
CA GLY A 380 -32.62 10.30 27.75
C GLY A 380 -31.89 11.30 26.86
N THR A 381 -32.44 12.49 26.68
CA THR A 381 -31.84 13.55 25.85
C THR A 381 -30.70 14.28 26.55
N SER A 382 -30.79 14.55 27.85
CA SER A 382 -29.71 15.14 28.63
C SER A 382 -28.48 14.20 28.72
N SER A 383 -28.68 12.89 28.91
CA SER A 383 -27.58 11.91 28.96
C SER A 383 -26.88 11.73 27.60
N LEU A 384 -27.57 11.87 26.49
CA LEU A 384 -27.00 11.84 25.13
C LEU A 384 -26.23 13.14 24.81
N SER A 385 -26.73 14.29 25.27
CA SER A 385 -26.06 15.59 25.09
C SER A 385 -24.74 15.66 25.91
N GLU A 386 -24.73 15.21 27.15
CA GLU A 386 -23.53 15.15 28.00
C GLU A 386 -22.48 14.14 27.48
N ARG A 387 -22.89 12.98 26.97
CA ARG A 387 -21.98 11.99 26.35
C ARG A 387 -21.30 12.51 25.09
N ARG A 388 -21.92 13.44 24.34
CA ARG A 388 -21.38 13.99 23.08
C ARG A 388 -20.28 15.03 23.31
N THR A 389 -20.15 15.63 24.49
CA THR A 389 -19.15 16.65 24.81
C THR A 389 -17.92 16.08 25.52
N SER A 390 -18.00 14.86 26.06
CA SER A 390 -16.87 14.19 26.72
C SER A 390 -15.94 13.49 25.72
N LEU A 391 -14.63 13.55 25.97
CA LEU A 391 -13.63 12.79 25.19
C LEU A 391 -13.95 11.28 25.16
N PRO A 392 -13.58 10.57 24.09
CA PRO A 392 -13.71 9.12 24.04
C PRO A 392 -12.96 8.45 25.17
N THR A 393 -13.48 7.33 25.67
CA THR A 393 -12.75 6.52 26.67
C THR A 393 -11.52 5.87 26.04
N THR A 394 -10.54 5.54 26.86
CA THR A 394 -9.30 4.87 26.40
C THR A 394 -9.61 3.61 25.59
N ASP A 395 -10.57 2.80 26.05
CA ASP A 395 -10.95 1.54 25.38
C ASP A 395 -11.51 1.77 23.98
N ASN A 396 -12.33 2.82 23.81
CA ASN A 396 -12.90 3.19 22.50
C ASN A 396 -11.81 3.65 21.53
N VAL A 397 -10.82 4.40 22.03
CA VAL A 397 -9.68 4.84 21.21
C VAL A 397 -8.80 3.65 20.83
N VAL A 398 -8.54 2.71 21.75
CA VAL A 398 -7.79 1.47 21.46
C VAL A 398 -8.51 0.65 20.40
N ALA A 399 -9.82 0.40 20.55
CA ALA A 399 -10.61 -0.35 19.56
C ALA A 399 -10.59 0.31 18.18
N PHE A 400 -10.75 1.63 18.12
CA PHE A 400 -10.68 2.39 16.87
C PHE A 400 -9.27 2.32 16.26
N SER A 401 -8.23 2.47 17.06
CA SER A 401 -6.83 2.45 16.60
C SER A 401 -6.44 1.07 16.06
N LEU A 402 -6.90 -0.02 16.70
CA LEU A 402 -6.74 -1.38 16.19
C LEU A 402 -7.46 -1.55 14.85
N GLY A 403 -8.66 -1.00 14.71
CA GLY A 403 -9.39 -1.01 13.45
C GLY A 403 -8.67 -0.20 12.36
N LEU A 404 -8.13 0.98 12.69
CA LEU A 404 -7.36 1.80 11.77
C LEU A 404 -6.01 1.15 11.36
N LEU A 405 -5.41 0.35 12.24
CA LEU A 405 -4.24 -0.47 11.92
C LEU A 405 -4.59 -1.65 11.02
N ALA A 406 -5.65 -2.40 11.35
CA ALA A 406 -5.95 -3.66 10.69
C ALA A 406 -6.72 -3.49 9.36
N VAL A 407 -7.78 -2.66 9.33
CA VAL A 407 -8.70 -2.59 8.17
C VAL A 407 -8.02 -2.12 6.89
N PRO A 408 -7.19 -1.07 6.87
CA PRO A 408 -6.46 -0.69 5.66
C PRO A 408 -5.41 -1.71 5.22
N PHE A 409 -4.92 -2.56 6.14
CA PHE A 409 -3.96 -3.61 5.84
C PHE A 409 -4.61 -4.89 5.28
N LEU A 410 -5.90 -5.14 5.54
CA LEU A 410 -6.60 -6.35 5.11
C LEU A 410 -6.44 -6.70 3.61
N PRO A 411 -6.55 -5.75 2.66
CA PRO A 411 -6.35 -6.06 1.24
C PRO A 411 -4.95 -6.59 0.90
N ALA A 412 -3.95 -6.26 1.70
CA ALA A 412 -2.55 -6.67 1.50
C ALA A 412 -2.18 -8.01 2.17
N THR A 413 -3.12 -8.65 2.89
CA THR A 413 -2.87 -9.87 3.67
C THR A 413 -2.86 -11.16 2.85
N ASN A 414 -3.16 -11.11 1.55
CA ASN A 414 -3.38 -12.29 0.70
C ASN A 414 -4.56 -13.19 1.13
N LEU A 415 -5.44 -12.73 2.03
CA LEU A 415 -6.60 -13.51 2.50
C LEU A 415 -7.76 -13.54 1.49
N PHE A 416 -7.98 -12.44 0.78
CA PHE A 416 -9.10 -12.29 -0.15
C PHE A 416 -8.68 -12.55 -1.59
N PHE A 417 -7.50 -12.10 -1.96
CA PHE A 417 -6.87 -12.29 -3.27
C PHE A 417 -5.35 -12.16 -3.11
N TYR A 418 -4.62 -12.74 -4.04
CA TYR A 418 -3.17 -12.63 -4.03
C TYR A 418 -2.73 -11.25 -4.52
N VAL A 419 -1.71 -10.69 -3.84
CA VAL A 419 -1.10 -9.41 -4.23
C VAL A 419 0.27 -9.65 -4.84
N GLY A 420 0.73 -8.72 -5.69
CA GLY A 420 2.02 -8.81 -6.40
C GLY A 420 3.23 -8.40 -5.56
N PHE A 421 3.23 -8.74 -4.27
CA PHE A 421 4.37 -8.53 -3.38
C PHE A 421 4.26 -9.43 -2.15
N VAL A 422 5.38 -9.71 -1.50
CA VAL A 422 5.41 -10.40 -0.20
C VAL A 422 5.24 -9.37 0.93
N ILE A 423 6.09 -8.38 0.96
CA ILE A 423 6.01 -7.19 1.83
C ILE A 423 6.24 -5.95 0.97
N ALA A 424 5.56 -4.86 1.28
CA ALA A 424 5.82 -3.53 0.74
C ALA A 424 5.67 -2.53 1.89
N GLU A 425 6.75 -1.86 2.26
CA GLU A 425 6.79 -0.95 3.43
C GLU A 425 5.77 0.18 3.27
N ARG A 426 5.61 0.73 2.06
CA ARG A 426 4.62 1.78 1.74
C ARG A 426 3.18 1.38 2.02
N VAL A 427 2.84 0.09 2.03
CA VAL A 427 1.47 -0.37 2.37
C VAL A 427 1.15 -0.10 3.85
N LEU A 428 2.17 0.02 4.70
CA LEU A 428 2.03 0.33 6.11
C LEU A 428 1.77 1.84 6.38
N TYR A 429 1.78 2.70 5.36
CA TYR A 429 1.63 4.15 5.52
C TYR A 429 0.32 4.53 6.23
N ILE A 430 -0.84 4.05 5.79
CA ILE A 430 -2.13 4.29 6.46
C ILE A 430 -2.26 3.47 7.76
N PRO A 431 -1.95 2.17 7.81
CA PRO A 431 -1.96 1.38 9.04
C PRO A 431 -1.12 1.95 10.18
N SER A 432 0.03 2.57 9.89
CA SER A 432 0.89 3.18 10.90
C SER A 432 0.21 4.27 11.73
N MET A 433 -0.82 4.94 11.20
CA MET A 433 -1.65 5.89 11.95
C MET A 433 -2.31 5.22 13.16
N GLY A 434 -2.85 4.02 12.95
CA GLY A 434 -3.42 3.20 14.03
C GLY A 434 -2.37 2.80 15.05
N PHE A 435 -1.18 2.40 14.59
CA PHE A 435 -0.04 2.07 15.46
C PHE A 435 0.42 3.27 16.30
N CYS A 436 0.62 4.44 15.71
CA CYS A 436 1.03 5.65 16.41
C CYS A 436 0.02 6.08 17.50
N LEU A 437 -1.30 5.93 17.21
CA LEU A 437 -2.35 6.15 18.18
C LEU A 437 -2.28 5.15 19.35
N LEU A 438 -2.07 3.84 19.06
CA LEU A 438 -1.93 2.81 20.10
C LEU A 438 -0.75 3.08 21.02
N VAL A 439 0.40 3.46 20.48
CA VAL A 439 1.59 3.83 21.26
C VAL A 439 1.28 5.03 22.16
N ALA A 440 0.69 6.10 21.61
CA ALA A 440 0.35 7.31 22.37
C ALA A 440 -0.66 7.03 23.50
N VAL A 441 -1.69 6.19 23.24
CA VAL A 441 -2.68 5.77 24.25
C VAL A 441 -2.04 4.91 25.33
N GLY A 442 -1.19 3.96 24.94
CA GLY A 442 -0.47 3.08 25.88
C GLY A 442 0.40 3.88 26.84
N LEU A 443 1.23 4.79 26.31
CA LEU A 443 2.11 5.65 27.10
C LEU A 443 1.31 6.63 27.99
N ARG A 444 0.20 7.18 27.46
CA ARG A 444 -0.74 7.98 28.29
C ARG A 444 -1.25 7.16 29.47
N SER A 445 -1.72 5.95 29.24
CA SER A 445 -2.28 5.09 30.27
C SER A 445 -1.25 4.73 31.33
N LEU A 446 0.00 4.47 30.91
CA LEU A 446 1.11 4.20 31.81
C LEU A 446 1.42 5.42 32.70
N CYS A 447 1.50 6.62 32.12
CA CYS A 447 1.77 7.87 32.84
C CYS A 447 0.66 8.25 33.84
N VAL A 448 -0.62 7.93 33.50
CA VAL A 448 -1.75 8.18 34.41
C VAL A 448 -1.73 7.21 35.58
N ARG A 449 -1.41 5.94 35.35
CA ARG A 449 -1.40 4.89 36.38
C ARG A 449 -0.19 4.96 37.30
N ARG A 450 1.00 5.30 36.74
CA ARG A 450 2.28 5.34 37.47
C ARG A 450 2.93 6.71 37.32
N ARG A 451 2.51 7.67 38.14
CA ARG A 451 3.02 9.05 38.10
C ARG A 451 4.53 9.13 38.29
N SER A 452 5.13 8.22 39.08
CA SER A 452 6.59 8.14 39.29
C SER A 452 7.38 7.86 38.00
N CYS A 453 6.79 7.08 37.07
CA CYS A 453 7.46 6.75 35.81
C CYS A 453 7.28 7.82 34.71
N ARG A 454 6.53 8.91 34.97
CA ARG A 454 6.17 9.90 33.93
C ARG A 454 7.40 10.53 33.26
N ARG A 455 8.42 10.90 34.05
CA ARG A 455 9.66 11.51 33.51
C ARG A 455 10.40 10.51 32.63
N LEU A 456 10.53 9.25 33.08
CA LEU A 456 11.18 8.18 32.31
C LEU A 456 10.43 7.92 30.98
N VAL A 457 9.11 7.81 31.02
CA VAL A 457 8.29 7.60 29.81
C VAL A 457 8.48 8.74 28.80
N LEU A 458 8.51 10.00 29.26
CA LEU A 458 8.74 11.15 28.38
C LEU A 458 10.15 11.15 27.79
N LEU A 459 11.18 10.82 28.59
CA LEU A 459 12.55 10.67 28.08
C LEU A 459 12.68 9.56 27.06
N CYS A 460 12.13 8.37 27.35
CA CYS A 460 12.11 7.24 26.39
C CYS A 460 11.35 7.59 25.11
N SER A 461 10.24 8.34 25.21
CA SER A 461 9.49 8.80 24.02
C SER A 461 10.31 9.77 23.18
N GLY A 462 11.02 10.71 23.83
CA GLY A 462 11.94 11.63 23.15
C GLY A 462 13.10 10.91 22.47
N ALA A 463 13.71 9.93 23.15
CA ALA A 463 14.77 9.10 22.58
C ALA A 463 14.27 8.29 21.38
N LEU A 464 13.07 7.70 21.46
CA LEU A 464 12.46 6.97 20.36
C LEU A 464 12.22 7.88 19.13
N LEU A 465 11.66 9.07 19.34
CA LEU A 465 11.46 10.04 18.26
C LEU A 465 12.77 10.45 17.60
N LEU A 466 13.83 10.66 18.41
CA LEU A 466 15.16 10.98 17.89
C LEU A 466 15.72 9.82 17.07
N LEU A 467 15.64 8.60 17.58
CA LEU A 467 16.11 7.39 16.87
C LEU A 467 15.35 7.16 15.56
N PHE A 468 14.02 7.33 15.58
CA PHE A 468 13.20 7.23 14.36
C PHE A 468 13.57 8.31 13.35
N GLY A 469 13.70 9.57 13.80
CA GLY A 469 14.09 10.68 12.93
C GLY A 469 15.48 10.47 12.32
N MET A 470 16.47 10.05 13.11
CA MET A 470 17.83 9.73 12.61
C MET A 470 17.77 8.58 11.59
N LYS A 471 17.05 7.49 11.89
CA LYS A 471 16.90 6.35 10.98
C LYS A 471 16.21 6.78 9.69
N THR A 472 15.19 7.62 9.75
CA THR A 472 14.48 8.17 8.58
C THR A 472 15.44 8.98 7.70
N VAL A 473 16.20 9.93 8.28
CA VAL A 473 17.15 10.75 7.52
C VAL A 473 18.24 9.89 6.86
N VAL A 474 18.74 8.86 7.56
CA VAL A 474 19.72 7.91 6.99
C VAL A 474 19.07 7.08 5.89
N ARG A 475 17.86 6.56 6.10
CA ARG A 475 17.15 5.75 5.10
C ARG A 475 16.79 6.55 3.85
N ASN A 476 16.48 7.84 3.97
CA ASN A 476 16.26 8.72 2.82
C ASN A 476 17.50 8.79 1.91
N GLN A 477 18.72 8.71 2.48
CA GLN A 477 19.96 8.71 1.69
C GLN A 477 20.07 7.44 0.83
N ASP A 478 19.54 6.32 1.28
CA ASP A 478 19.51 5.09 0.47
C ASP A 478 18.68 5.29 -0.83
N TRP A 479 17.67 6.16 -0.79
CA TRP A 479 16.81 6.51 -1.92
C TRP A 479 17.34 7.67 -2.78
N HIS A 480 18.59 8.09 -2.55
CA HIS A 480 19.16 9.22 -3.32
C HIS A 480 19.40 8.89 -4.79
N ASN A 481 19.83 7.66 -5.09
CA ASN A 481 19.99 7.14 -6.45
C ASN A 481 19.88 5.60 -6.45
N GLU A 482 19.73 5.03 -7.65
CA GLU A 482 19.55 3.58 -7.82
C GLU A 482 20.73 2.77 -7.27
N GLU A 483 21.97 3.26 -7.40
CA GLU A 483 23.16 2.54 -6.91
C GLU A 483 23.14 2.40 -5.38
N MET A 484 22.83 3.49 -4.66
CA MET A 484 22.72 3.46 -3.19
C MET A 484 21.53 2.61 -2.75
N LEU A 485 20.40 2.73 -3.44
CA LEU A 485 19.19 1.98 -3.13
C LEU A 485 19.42 0.46 -3.23
N TYR A 486 20.02 0.01 -4.34
CA TYR A 486 20.26 -1.42 -4.53
C TYR A 486 21.35 -1.95 -3.59
N LYS A 487 22.40 -1.18 -3.29
CA LYS A 487 23.40 -1.54 -2.28
C LYS A 487 22.77 -1.75 -0.89
N SER A 488 21.84 -0.88 -0.50
CA SER A 488 21.14 -0.99 0.80
C SER A 488 20.26 -2.26 0.88
N GLY A 489 19.71 -2.72 -0.25
CA GLY A 489 18.85 -3.89 -0.33
C GLY A 489 19.54 -5.24 -0.36
N ILE A 490 20.88 -5.30 -0.48
CA ILE A 490 21.64 -6.56 -0.62
C ILE A 490 21.40 -7.51 0.57
N TYR A 491 21.25 -6.98 1.77
CA TYR A 491 21.04 -7.79 2.98
C TYR A 491 19.66 -8.46 3.04
N VAL A 492 18.65 -7.87 2.38
CA VAL A 492 17.26 -8.37 2.42
C VAL A 492 16.96 -9.22 1.21
N ASN A 493 17.27 -8.71 0.01
CA ASN A 493 16.99 -9.39 -1.26
C ASN A 493 18.25 -9.40 -2.14
N PRO A 494 19.27 -10.21 -1.80
CA PRO A 494 20.55 -10.18 -2.50
C PRO A 494 20.44 -10.48 -3.99
N ALA A 495 19.58 -11.43 -4.38
CA ALA A 495 19.44 -11.82 -5.78
C ALA A 495 18.96 -10.64 -6.65
N LYS A 496 17.90 -9.95 -6.23
CA LYS A 496 17.34 -8.81 -6.98
C LYS A 496 18.21 -7.56 -6.87
N ALA A 497 18.76 -7.31 -5.68
CA ALA A 497 19.62 -6.15 -5.42
C ALA A 497 20.90 -6.19 -6.24
N TRP A 498 21.63 -7.31 -6.25
CA TRP A 498 22.80 -7.49 -7.08
C TRP A 498 22.48 -7.43 -8.57
N GLY A 499 21.36 -8.01 -9.02
CA GLY A 499 20.94 -7.96 -10.41
C GLY A 499 20.67 -6.53 -10.90
N ASN A 500 19.91 -5.76 -10.12
CA ASN A 500 19.62 -4.37 -10.45
C ASN A 500 20.88 -3.49 -10.36
N LEU A 501 21.74 -3.72 -9.35
CA LEU A 501 23.04 -3.03 -9.25
C LEU A 501 23.92 -3.31 -10.47
N GLY A 502 23.90 -4.55 -11.00
CA GLY A 502 24.59 -4.90 -12.23
C GLY A 502 24.11 -4.08 -13.43
N ASN A 503 22.79 -3.85 -13.56
CA ASN A 503 22.24 -2.99 -14.61
C ASN A 503 22.74 -1.55 -14.49
N VAL A 504 22.77 -0.98 -13.27
CA VAL A 504 23.27 0.36 -13.00
C VAL A 504 24.75 0.47 -13.31
N LEU A 505 25.57 -0.47 -12.86
CA LEU A 505 27.00 -0.47 -13.14
C LEU A 505 27.30 -0.59 -14.64
N LYS A 506 26.51 -1.40 -15.36
CA LYS A 506 26.62 -1.50 -16.83
C LYS A 506 26.30 -0.16 -17.51
N SER A 507 25.22 0.51 -17.11
CA SER A 507 24.84 1.82 -17.68
C SER A 507 25.89 2.91 -17.40
N GLN A 508 26.64 2.76 -16.29
CA GLN A 508 27.77 3.65 -15.95
C GLN A 508 29.08 3.29 -16.68
N GLY A 509 29.11 2.25 -17.51
CA GLY A 509 30.30 1.78 -18.20
C GLY A 509 31.27 0.97 -17.31
N LYS A 510 30.88 0.64 -16.06
CA LYS A 510 31.69 -0.16 -15.11
C LYS A 510 31.50 -1.65 -15.38
N MET A 511 32.04 -2.16 -16.51
CA MET A 511 31.74 -3.51 -17.03
C MET A 511 32.16 -4.64 -16.09
N ASP A 512 33.36 -4.56 -15.49
CA ASP A 512 33.84 -5.60 -14.55
C ASP A 512 32.98 -5.67 -13.29
N GLY A 513 32.56 -4.50 -12.76
CA GLY A 513 31.64 -4.41 -11.63
C GLY A 513 30.26 -4.98 -11.97
N ALA A 514 29.76 -4.74 -13.18
CA ALA A 514 28.50 -5.28 -13.66
C ALA A 514 28.55 -6.81 -13.80
N GLU A 515 29.66 -7.35 -14.37
CA GLU A 515 29.87 -8.81 -14.47
C GLU A 515 29.84 -9.45 -13.09
N GLN A 516 30.59 -8.89 -12.14
CA GLN A 516 30.62 -9.39 -10.77
C GLN A 516 29.25 -9.34 -10.10
N ALA A 517 28.53 -8.25 -10.28
CA ALA A 517 27.19 -8.07 -9.72
C ALA A 517 26.18 -9.09 -10.28
N TYR A 518 26.18 -9.33 -11.60
CA TYR A 518 25.32 -10.36 -12.20
C TYR A 518 25.69 -11.78 -11.72
N ARG A 519 26.97 -12.10 -11.59
CA ARG A 519 27.42 -13.38 -11.05
C ARG A 519 26.99 -13.56 -9.59
N ASN A 520 27.06 -12.50 -8.77
CA ASN A 520 26.57 -12.51 -7.39
C ASN A 520 25.04 -12.73 -7.36
N ALA A 521 24.27 -12.04 -8.21
CA ALA A 521 22.82 -12.25 -8.30
C ALA A 521 22.48 -13.73 -8.61
N LEU A 522 23.17 -14.32 -9.59
CA LEU A 522 22.98 -15.71 -10.02
C LEU A 522 23.50 -16.73 -9.00
N TYR A 523 24.45 -16.37 -8.14
CA TYR A 523 24.87 -17.19 -7.00
C TYR A 523 23.74 -17.40 -6.00
N TYR A 524 23.00 -16.32 -5.68
CA TYR A 524 21.85 -16.40 -4.77
C TYR A 524 20.61 -17.04 -5.44
N ARG A 525 20.40 -16.79 -6.73
CA ARG A 525 19.29 -17.36 -7.50
C ARG A 525 19.67 -17.62 -8.95
N SER A 526 19.97 -18.88 -9.26
CA SER A 526 20.56 -19.30 -10.53
C SER A 526 19.61 -19.25 -11.75
N ASN A 527 18.28 -19.19 -11.52
CA ASN A 527 17.26 -19.25 -12.58
C ASN A 527 16.66 -17.89 -12.96
N MET A 528 17.38 -16.79 -12.75
CA MET A 528 16.94 -15.44 -13.11
C MET A 528 17.20 -15.19 -14.61
N ALA A 529 16.21 -15.48 -15.47
CA ALA A 529 16.35 -15.39 -16.92
C ALA A 529 16.87 -14.02 -17.40
N ASP A 530 16.40 -12.90 -16.80
CA ASP A 530 16.87 -11.56 -17.15
C ASP A 530 18.35 -11.35 -16.80
N MET A 531 18.79 -11.85 -15.66
CA MET A 531 20.20 -11.73 -15.23
C MET A 531 21.12 -12.62 -16.05
N LEU A 532 20.68 -13.83 -16.38
CA LEU A 532 21.39 -14.74 -17.29
C LEU A 532 21.56 -14.09 -18.67
N TYR A 533 20.48 -13.47 -19.18
CA TYR A 533 20.49 -12.74 -20.45
C TYR A 533 21.43 -11.53 -20.40
N ASN A 534 21.35 -10.69 -19.36
CA ASN A 534 22.17 -9.48 -19.22
C ASN A 534 23.65 -9.81 -19.08
N LEU A 535 24.00 -10.88 -18.35
CA LEU A 535 25.37 -11.38 -18.26
C LEU A 535 25.85 -11.91 -19.62
N GLY A 536 24.99 -12.65 -20.34
CA GLY A 536 25.28 -13.09 -21.71
C GLY A 536 25.56 -11.94 -22.66
N LEU A 537 24.76 -10.85 -22.57
CA LEU A 537 24.93 -9.66 -23.37
C LEU A 537 26.26 -8.95 -23.06
N LEU A 538 26.60 -8.78 -21.78
CA LEU A 538 27.86 -8.19 -21.36
C LEU A 538 29.08 -9.00 -21.83
N LEU A 539 29.00 -10.33 -21.75
CA LEU A 539 30.05 -11.23 -22.25
C LEU A 539 30.17 -11.19 -23.77
N GLN A 540 29.05 -11.05 -24.49
CA GLN A 540 29.07 -10.84 -25.94
C GLN A 540 29.73 -9.52 -26.33
N GLU A 541 29.44 -8.43 -25.63
CA GLU A 541 30.08 -7.11 -25.81
C GLU A 541 31.60 -7.18 -25.51
N SER A 542 32.01 -8.08 -24.62
CA SER A 542 33.42 -8.38 -24.30
C SER A 542 34.07 -9.43 -25.21
N ASN A 543 33.43 -9.82 -26.33
CA ASN A 543 33.87 -10.84 -27.28
C ASN A 543 34.07 -12.26 -26.69
N LYS A 544 33.51 -12.55 -25.49
CA LYS A 544 33.51 -13.88 -24.84
C LYS A 544 32.32 -14.70 -25.36
N PHE A 545 32.26 -14.98 -26.68
CA PHE A 545 31.08 -15.54 -27.36
C PHE A 545 30.66 -16.93 -26.86
N SER A 546 31.62 -17.79 -26.52
CA SER A 546 31.34 -19.15 -26.01
C SER A 546 30.65 -19.13 -24.65
N GLU A 547 31.06 -18.22 -23.75
CA GLU A 547 30.40 -18.02 -22.47
C GLU A 547 29.03 -17.35 -22.66
N ALA A 548 28.92 -16.35 -23.52
CA ALA A 548 27.66 -15.68 -23.84
C ALA A 548 26.60 -16.69 -24.31
N LEU A 549 26.93 -17.57 -25.26
CA LEU A 549 26.03 -18.64 -25.73
C LEU A 549 25.58 -19.57 -24.59
N ARG A 550 26.49 -19.91 -23.66
CA ARG A 550 26.12 -20.71 -22.49
C ARG A 550 25.07 -20.00 -21.64
N TYR A 551 25.25 -18.72 -21.34
CA TYR A 551 24.32 -17.97 -20.51
C TYR A 551 22.99 -17.71 -21.23
N TYR A 552 22.97 -17.44 -22.53
CA TYR A 552 21.74 -17.36 -23.30
C TYR A 552 20.95 -18.67 -23.29
N LYS A 553 21.63 -19.81 -23.43
CA LYS A 553 20.99 -21.13 -23.32
C LYS A 553 20.34 -21.34 -21.95
N LEU A 554 21.02 -20.94 -20.87
CA LEU A 554 20.45 -20.99 -19.51
C LEU A 554 19.26 -20.01 -19.35
N ALA A 555 19.32 -18.82 -19.96
CA ALA A 555 18.23 -17.85 -19.96
C ALA A 555 16.99 -18.42 -20.68
N ILE A 556 17.17 -19.03 -21.83
CA ILE A 556 16.12 -19.72 -22.60
C ILE A 556 15.53 -20.88 -21.78
N GLY A 557 16.37 -21.69 -21.13
CA GLY A 557 15.89 -22.77 -20.26
C GLY A 557 15.08 -22.28 -19.06
N SER A 558 15.42 -21.08 -18.52
CA SER A 558 14.69 -20.47 -17.40
C SER A 558 13.40 -19.76 -17.85
N ARG A 559 13.38 -19.20 -19.07
CA ARG A 559 12.20 -18.53 -19.67
C ARG A 559 12.19 -18.77 -21.18
N PRO A 560 11.48 -19.80 -21.65
CA PRO A 560 11.42 -20.15 -23.07
C PRO A 560 10.80 -19.08 -23.97
N THR A 561 10.07 -18.12 -23.41
CA THR A 561 9.45 -16.99 -24.13
C THR A 561 10.34 -15.76 -24.28
N LEU A 562 11.63 -15.84 -23.87
CA LEU A 562 12.58 -14.72 -23.95
C LEU A 562 13.17 -14.59 -25.36
N ALA A 563 12.42 -14.01 -26.30
CA ALA A 563 12.79 -13.87 -27.71
C ALA A 563 14.17 -13.22 -27.93
N SER A 564 14.55 -12.23 -27.11
CA SER A 564 15.85 -11.54 -27.19
C SER A 564 17.04 -12.48 -26.98
N ALA A 565 16.89 -13.54 -26.16
CA ALA A 565 17.97 -14.51 -25.94
C ALA A 565 18.17 -15.42 -27.17
N TYR A 566 17.08 -15.80 -27.85
CA TYR A 566 17.16 -16.52 -29.13
C TYR A 566 17.77 -15.64 -30.22
N LEU A 567 17.36 -14.37 -30.31
CA LEU A 567 17.89 -13.43 -31.28
C LEU A 567 19.42 -13.32 -31.17
N ASN A 568 19.92 -13.03 -29.96
CA ASN A 568 21.37 -12.88 -29.75
C ASN A 568 22.14 -14.19 -29.91
N THR A 569 21.55 -15.32 -29.55
CA THR A 569 22.11 -16.65 -29.84
C THR A 569 22.24 -16.86 -31.34
N GLY A 570 21.20 -16.59 -32.11
CA GLY A 570 21.21 -16.73 -33.57
C GLY A 570 22.24 -15.81 -34.24
N ILE A 571 22.37 -14.57 -33.79
CA ILE A 571 23.38 -13.62 -34.29
C ILE A 571 24.81 -14.14 -34.05
N ILE A 572 25.12 -14.64 -32.84
CA ILE A 572 26.46 -15.18 -32.56
C ILE A 572 26.72 -16.40 -33.44
N LEU A 573 25.76 -17.33 -33.55
CA LEU A 573 25.90 -18.54 -34.38
C LEU A 573 26.10 -18.19 -35.86
N MET A 574 25.38 -17.22 -36.39
CA MET A 574 25.53 -16.71 -37.75
C MET A 574 26.95 -16.16 -37.96
N ASN A 575 27.44 -15.31 -37.06
CA ASN A 575 28.80 -14.74 -37.11
C ASN A 575 29.92 -15.80 -36.98
N GLN A 576 29.62 -16.94 -36.37
CA GLN A 576 30.54 -18.08 -36.27
C GLN A 576 30.46 -19.02 -37.49
N GLY A 577 29.65 -18.75 -38.49
CA GLY A 577 29.40 -19.61 -39.65
C GLY A 577 28.58 -20.86 -39.37
N ARG A 578 27.94 -20.98 -38.20
CA ARG A 578 27.06 -22.09 -37.81
C ARG A 578 25.64 -21.84 -38.31
N LEU A 579 25.47 -21.74 -39.65
CA LEU A 579 24.29 -21.20 -40.30
C LEU A 579 23.04 -22.03 -40.05
N ASP A 580 23.11 -23.37 -40.03
CA ASP A 580 21.96 -24.25 -39.79
C ASP A 580 21.42 -24.12 -38.35
N GLU A 581 22.31 -23.93 -37.40
CA GLU A 581 21.91 -23.70 -36.00
C GLU A 581 21.32 -22.32 -35.81
N ALA A 582 21.88 -21.29 -36.48
CA ALA A 582 21.32 -19.94 -36.49
C ALA A 582 19.91 -19.93 -37.10
N LYS A 583 19.71 -20.60 -38.26
CA LYS A 583 18.40 -20.77 -38.91
C LYS A 583 17.37 -21.35 -37.95
N ARG A 584 17.69 -22.50 -37.32
CA ARG A 584 16.78 -23.14 -36.34
C ARG A 584 16.46 -22.22 -35.16
N THR A 585 17.45 -21.50 -34.65
CA THR A 585 17.28 -20.59 -33.52
C THR A 585 16.35 -19.42 -33.86
N PHE A 586 16.51 -18.80 -35.05
CA PHE A 586 15.63 -17.72 -35.50
C PHE A 586 14.21 -18.22 -35.79
N LEU A 587 14.03 -19.42 -36.34
CA LEU A 587 12.70 -20.04 -36.52
C LEU A 587 12.00 -20.24 -35.17
N THR A 588 12.71 -20.82 -34.19
CA THR A 588 12.16 -21.01 -32.82
C THR A 588 11.78 -19.66 -32.19
N CYS A 589 12.58 -18.63 -32.42
CA CYS A 589 12.27 -17.26 -31.95
C CYS A 589 10.98 -16.74 -32.60
N ALA A 590 10.81 -16.94 -33.91
CA ALA A 590 9.63 -16.48 -34.65
C ALA A 590 8.34 -17.20 -34.24
N ASP A 591 8.46 -18.45 -33.77
CA ASP A 591 7.32 -19.28 -33.33
C ASP A 591 6.91 -19.08 -31.87
N ILE A 592 7.58 -18.20 -31.10
CA ILE A 592 7.19 -17.91 -29.72
C ILE A 592 5.82 -17.21 -29.70
N PRO A 593 4.82 -17.74 -28.99
CA PRO A 593 3.48 -17.15 -28.94
C PRO A 593 3.47 -15.81 -28.20
N ASP A 594 2.57 -14.91 -28.62
CA ASP A 594 2.38 -13.58 -28.02
C ASP A 594 1.62 -13.60 -26.67
N GLU A 595 1.39 -14.78 -26.10
CA GLU A 595 0.64 -14.96 -24.87
C GLU A 595 1.55 -14.98 -23.63
N ASN A 596 1.06 -14.44 -22.52
CA ASN A 596 1.72 -14.45 -21.21
C ASN A 596 3.15 -13.85 -21.19
N LEU A 597 3.38 -12.82 -21.99
CA LEU A 597 4.67 -12.15 -22.09
C LEU A 597 4.91 -11.20 -20.93
N LYS A 598 6.14 -11.16 -20.44
CA LYS A 598 6.56 -10.18 -19.43
C LYS A 598 6.63 -8.74 -20.02
N ASP A 599 7.11 -8.62 -21.24
CA ASP A 599 7.23 -7.37 -22.00
C ASP A 599 6.83 -7.61 -23.48
N PRO A 600 5.55 -7.31 -23.84
CA PRO A 600 5.08 -7.53 -25.19
C PRO A 600 5.79 -6.68 -26.26
N HIS A 601 6.22 -5.46 -25.93
CA HIS A 601 6.90 -4.59 -26.88
C HIS A 601 8.31 -5.09 -27.20
N ALA A 602 9.10 -5.41 -26.20
CA ALA A 602 10.42 -5.98 -26.37
C ALA A 602 10.36 -7.34 -27.08
N HIS A 603 9.31 -8.14 -26.79
CA HIS A 603 9.06 -9.41 -27.47
C HIS A 603 8.84 -9.19 -28.97
N LYS A 604 7.85 -8.35 -29.34
CA LYS A 604 7.52 -8.06 -30.75
C LYS A 604 8.73 -7.54 -31.53
N SER A 605 9.49 -6.62 -30.96
CA SER A 605 10.72 -6.11 -31.53
C SER A 605 11.76 -7.22 -31.76
N SER A 606 11.95 -8.10 -30.77
CA SER A 606 12.90 -9.20 -30.86
C SER A 606 12.50 -10.24 -31.90
N VAL A 607 11.21 -10.61 -31.96
CA VAL A 607 10.66 -11.53 -32.97
C VAL A 607 10.80 -10.95 -34.40
N THR A 608 10.48 -9.67 -34.57
CA THR A 608 10.69 -8.98 -35.85
C THR A 608 12.16 -9.00 -36.28
N SER A 609 13.08 -8.78 -35.33
CA SER A 609 14.52 -8.87 -35.58
C SER A 609 14.98 -10.29 -35.90
N CYS A 610 14.35 -11.33 -35.29
CA CYS A 610 14.62 -12.73 -35.63
C CYS A 610 14.21 -13.05 -37.06
N LEU A 611 13.02 -12.60 -37.49
CA LEU A 611 12.52 -12.78 -38.86
C LEU A 611 13.43 -12.05 -39.88
N TYR A 612 13.85 -10.83 -39.57
CA TYR A 612 14.76 -10.08 -40.42
C TYR A 612 16.11 -10.81 -40.60
N ASN A 613 16.72 -11.27 -39.51
CA ASN A 613 18.01 -11.99 -39.58
C ASN A 613 17.85 -13.36 -40.28
N LEU A 614 16.71 -14.02 -40.11
CA LEU A 614 16.39 -15.24 -40.84
C LEU A 614 16.32 -14.99 -42.36
N GLY A 615 15.60 -13.92 -42.77
CA GLY A 615 15.51 -13.53 -44.17
C GLY A 615 16.87 -13.20 -44.78
N LYS A 616 17.72 -12.48 -44.04
CA LYS A 616 19.10 -12.17 -44.45
C LYS A 616 19.92 -13.44 -44.66
N LEU A 617 19.87 -14.38 -43.69
CA LEU A 617 20.58 -15.65 -43.76
C LEU A 617 20.16 -16.51 -44.94
N LEU A 618 18.85 -16.61 -45.24
CA LEU A 618 18.31 -17.36 -46.39
C LEU A 618 18.71 -16.72 -47.71
N HIS A 619 18.72 -15.39 -47.80
CA HIS A 619 19.18 -14.67 -48.99
C HIS A 619 20.68 -14.90 -49.24
N GLU A 620 21.53 -14.84 -48.21
CA GLU A 620 22.99 -15.13 -48.32
C GLU A 620 23.26 -16.59 -48.72
N GLN A 621 22.41 -17.53 -48.35
CA GLN A 621 22.51 -18.93 -48.75
C GLN A 621 21.95 -19.25 -50.18
N GLY A 622 21.41 -18.23 -50.88
CA GLY A 622 20.76 -18.42 -52.18
C GLY A 622 19.48 -19.27 -52.16
N GLN A 623 18.95 -19.54 -50.98
CA GLN A 623 17.71 -20.25 -50.79
C GLN A 623 16.53 -19.30 -50.83
N GLN A 624 15.93 -19.11 -52.02
CA GLN A 624 14.70 -18.33 -52.18
C GLN A 624 13.47 -19.15 -51.76
N GLU A 625 13.43 -19.66 -50.53
CA GLU A 625 12.18 -20.14 -49.95
C GLU A 625 11.45 -18.95 -49.31
N VAL A 626 10.46 -18.50 -50.05
CA VAL A 626 9.56 -17.42 -49.65
C VAL A 626 8.66 -17.90 -48.53
N TRP A 627 8.87 -17.40 -47.32
CA TRP A 627 7.96 -17.61 -46.20
C TRP A 627 6.86 -16.54 -46.20
N HIS A 628 5.69 -16.89 -46.75
CA HIS A 628 4.45 -16.15 -46.47
C HIS A 628 3.89 -16.58 -45.11
N ARG A 629 4.11 -15.81 -44.07
CA ARG A 629 3.22 -15.80 -42.91
C ARG A 629 2.21 -14.68 -43.13
N THR A 630 1.06 -15.01 -43.66
CA THR A 630 -0.11 -14.12 -43.69
C THR A 630 -0.65 -13.97 -42.27
N GLY A 631 -0.20 -12.96 -41.57
CA GLY A 631 -0.94 -12.41 -40.44
C GLY A 631 -2.07 -11.52 -40.96
N PRO A 632 -3.24 -11.43 -40.32
CA PRO A 632 -4.41 -10.75 -40.88
C PRO A 632 -4.36 -9.21 -40.93
N ASP A 633 -3.26 -8.55 -40.66
CA ASP A 633 -3.20 -7.07 -40.57
C ASP A 633 -2.04 -6.45 -41.37
N CYS A 634 -2.08 -6.62 -42.72
CA CYS A 634 -1.27 -5.79 -43.62
C CYS A 634 -2.06 -4.62 -44.24
N THR A 635 -2.97 -3.97 -43.47
CA THR A 635 -3.70 -2.79 -43.94
C THR A 635 -3.46 -1.60 -42.96
N GLY A 636 -2.22 -1.12 -42.89
CA GLY A 636 -1.86 0.14 -42.22
C GLY A 636 -1.25 1.12 -43.22
N PRO A 637 -1.42 2.45 -43.03
CA PRO A 637 -0.94 3.45 -43.99
C PRO A 637 0.60 3.50 -44.07
N PRO A 638 1.18 3.92 -45.20
CA PRO A 638 2.62 3.85 -45.50
C PRO A 638 3.40 4.99 -44.85
N SER A 639 3.68 4.89 -43.56
CA SER A 639 4.53 5.84 -42.81
C SER A 639 5.47 5.22 -41.79
N ALA A 640 5.78 3.91 -41.91
CA ALA A 640 6.87 3.29 -41.16
C ALA A 640 8.04 2.94 -42.10
N PRO A 641 9.30 3.30 -41.74
CA PRO A 641 10.45 3.01 -42.59
C PRO A 641 10.73 1.48 -42.57
N ASN A 642 10.67 0.90 -43.79
CA ASN A 642 11.22 -0.39 -44.18
C ASN A 642 10.63 -1.66 -43.52
N MET A 643 9.36 -1.98 -43.79
CA MET A 643 8.91 -3.36 -43.89
C MET A 643 9.10 -3.82 -45.36
N LEU A 644 10.10 -4.67 -45.60
CA LEU A 644 10.25 -5.39 -46.86
C LEU A 644 9.16 -6.48 -46.94
N CYS A 645 8.05 -6.18 -47.58
CA CYS A 645 7.15 -7.19 -48.13
C CYS A 645 7.82 -7.74 -49.40
N VAL A 646 8.40 -8.94 -49.36
CA VAL A 646 8.87 -9.62 -50.56
C VAL A 646 7.65 -10.32 -51.20
N SER A 647 7.13 -9.73 -52.27
CA SER A 647 6.16 -10.36 -53.13
C SER A 647 6.83 -11.43 -54.01
N THR A 648 6.33 -12.65 -54.00
CA THR A 648 6.70 -13.69 -54.96
C THR A 648 5.91 -13.49 -56.22
N GLU A 649 6.54 -13.11 -57.29
CA GLU A 649 6.07 -13.49 -58.62
C GLU A 649 6.65 -14.84 -58.97
N SER A 650 5.77 -15.81 -59.16
CA SER A 650 6.08 -17.08 -59.79
C SER A 650 6.29 -16.85 -61.27
N HIS A 651 7.52 -17.04 -61.76
CA HIS A 651 7.73 -17.31 -63.16
C HIS A 651 7.83 -18.84 -63.39
N ASN A 652 6.93 -19.32 -64.28
CA ASN A 652 7.02 -20.64 -64.95
C ASN A 652 8.32 -20.79 -65.72
#